data_e65548ed8898932997cb817851d4a994
#
_entry.id   e65548ed8898932997cb817851d4a994
#
_cell.length_a   1.000
_cell.length_b   1.000
_cell.length_c   1.000
_cell.angle_alpha   90.00
_cell.angle_beta   90.00
_cell.angle_gamma   90.00
#
_symmetry.space_group_name_H-M   'P 1'
#
loop_
_entity.id
_entity.type
_entity.pdbx_description
1 polymer ?
#
loop_
_entity_poly.entity_id
_entity_poly.type
_entity_poly.pdbx_seq_one_letter_code
_entity_poly.pdbx_strand_id
1 'polypeptide(L)'
;MSFKYISLLRQSIAQVLSAAAALLAVASGSYCVAQHAQAAERPDVVFILLDDLRYDALSFLDHPYVETPHIDKLREQGAWMENAFVTTSICCPSRATFLTGTYASRHGVIDNETSEYNPEITPPVSKYLQDAGYRTAMIGKWHMGFSGRARPHFDEWLSFDGQGKYYDPEFIYTDGSREKLKGYTTDILTDRAIDFVQRQPEGQPFFLMLSHKAVHEPFQPAPRHKAAFGAKTMDPEPVSWNDTFEGKPDWQRRQRTRDVRWNWRTRDVEEEQLPDAIALEPWKKKKKYVDQLRCLAAVDDGVGRLVEVLRERGNLDNTLIVFTSDNGYFHLEHRRWDKRLAYEESLRIPMVVVYPGKIEAGATITEMVSNVDFAPTVLSYAGIPMPEQMQGASMQPLFDGVDAPWRDTIFYEYWTDLVHAIPTMKAVRTERFKLIEYPELDDIDELYDLERDPHEMKNLAQDPEYAGVMAAMGQRLEAKSESVGWKVDVFPHNLPRVKGPEGILMNLQAKSGQVQDVENSDRAFTVGEVSVSGGAIQFNGASSLIKVPFDPEMDPSGWPYKISIDVNVESDGVIATQSSPGYGYKIFVQDGRPGVAVLTKTWIASRTTIDGPDSIIGKWTKLEAEIDYNRVTFWVDGEVVDSCGLPLPFKAKTKSPLIIGAGGKHKVSDAVPNNNFKGQIRSLAIQRPKPL
;
A
#
# COMPACT_ATOMS: atom_id res chain seq x y z
N MET A 1 -67.21 7.72 -56.81
CA MET A 1 -66.92 8.24 -55.42
C MET A 1 -65.54 7.76 -54.89
N SER A 2 -64.54 7.59 -55.71
CA SER A 2 -63.30 6.90 -55.22
C SER A 2 -62.03 7.78 -55.20
N PHE A 3 -61.92 8.85 -55.92
CA PHE A 3 -60.62 9.60 -56.01
C PHE A 3 -60.48 10.71 -54.94
N LYS A 4 -61.54 11.29 -54.44
CA LYS A 4 -61.48 12.33 -53.40
C LYS A 4 -61.10 11.81 -51.99
N TYR A 5 -61.49 10.58 -51.67
CA TYR A 5 -61.21 9.98 -50.37
C TYR A 5 -59.74 9.61 -50.19
N ILE A 6 -59.10 9.13 -51.25
CA ILE A 6 -57.63 8.77 -51.23
C ILE A 6 -56.78 10.04 -51.09
N SER A 7 -57.18 11.16 -51.66
CA SER A 7 -56.44 12.42 -51.53
C SER A 7 -56.48 12.99 -50.11
N LEU A 8 -57.66 12.94 -49.44
CA LEU A 8 -57.83 13.40 -48.08
C LEU A 8 -57.08 12.50 -47.06
N LEU A 9 -57.05 11.18 -47.29
CA LEU A 9 -56.31 10.27 -46.45
C LEU A 9 -54.77 10.49 -46.55
N ARG A 10 -54.26 10.78 -47.74
CA ARG A 10 -52.83 11.10 -47.95
C ARG A 10 -52.45 12.44 -47.29
N GLN A 11 -53.30 13.44 -47.30
CA GLN A 11 -53.04 14.73 -46.63
C GLN A 11 -53.05 14.58 -45.11
N SER A 12 -53.99 13.81 -44.54
CA SER A 12 -54.05 13.56 -43.13
C SER A 12 -52.86 12.74 -42.61
N ILE A 13 -52.39 11.73 -43.35
CA ILE A 13 -51.19 10.93 -43.03
C ILE A 13 -49.93 11.82 -43.11
N ALA A 14 -49.81 12.65 -44.09
CA ALA A 14 -48.66 13.55 -44.21
C ALA A 14 -48.60 14.59 -43.07
N GLN A 15 -49.73 15.09 -42.60
CA GLN A 15 -49.79 15.99 -41.47
C GLN A 15 -49.44 15.29 -40.13
N VAL A 16 -49.90 14.05 -39.94
CA VAL A 16 -49.54 13.24 -38.73
C VAL A 16 -48.07 12.89 -38.71
N LEU A 17 -47.48 12.54 -39.87
CA LEU A 17 -46.04 12.23 -39.97
C LEU A 17 -45.19 13.49 -39.77
N SER A 18 -45.60 14.65 -40.26
CA SER A 18 -44.88 15.89 -40.04
C SER A 18 -44.94 16.37 -38.59
N ALA A 19 -46.10 16.17 -37.90
CA ALA A 19 -46.26 16.47 -36.47
C ALA A 19 -45.42 15.53 -35.60
N ALA A 20 -45.34 14.22 -35.96
CA ALA A 20 -44.53 13.25 -35.25
C ALA A 20 -43.00 13.54 -35.44
N ALA A 21 -42.58 13.96 -36.62
CA ALA A 21 -41.18 14.37 -36.87
C ALA A 21 -40.79 15.66 -36.14
N ALA A 22 -41.74 16.62 -35.99
CA ALA A 22 -41.50 17.82 -35.22
C ALA A 22 -41.41 17.51 -33.70
N LEU A 23 -42.24 16.60 -33.18
CA LEU A 23 -42.20 16.14 -31.78
C LEU A 23 -40.90 15.37 -31.48
N LEU A 24 -40.43 14.55 -32.39
CA LEU A 24 -39.15 13.86 -32.26
C LEU A 24 -37.95 14.81 -32.29
N ALA A 25 -37.99 15.85 -33.13
CA ALA A 25 -36.93 16.87 -33.21
C ALA A 25 -36.90 17.75 -31.93
N VAL A 26 -38.04 18.06 -31.35
CA VAL A 26 -38.15 18.81 -30.08
C VAL A 26 -37.65 17.91 -28.91
N ALA A 27 -38.04 16.64 -28.90
CA ALA A 27 -37.59 15.70 -27.86
C ALA A 27 -36.06 15.45 -27.93
N SER A 28 -35.51 15.29 -29.14
CA SER A 28 -34.05 15.13 -29.31
C SER A 28 -33.28 16.42 -29.02
N GLY A 29 -33.81 17.58 -29.39
CA GLY A 29 -33.23 18.89 -29.01
C GLY A 29 -33.23 19.12 -27.49
N SER A 30 -34.32 18.77 -26.82
CA SER A 30 -34.45 18.87 -25.36
C SER A 30 -33.53 17.89 -24.62
N TYR A 31 -33.33 16.69 -25.20
CA TYR A 31 -32.42 15.70 -24.63
C TYR A 31 -30.94 16.14 -24.78
N CYS A 32 -30.53 16.70 -25.93
CA CYS A 32 -29.21 17.29 -26.14
C CYS A 32 -28.97 18.51 -25.24
N VAL A 33 -29.94 19.38 -25.06
CA VAL A 33 -29.81 20.57 -24.19
C VAL A 33 -29.72 20.13 -22.72
N ALA A 34 -30.50 19.12 -22.29
CA ALA A 34 -30.42 18.58 -20.93
C ALA A 34 -29.07 17.88 -20.67
N GLN A 35 -28.51 17.14 -21.63
CA GLN A 35 -27.17 16.55 -21.48
C GLN A 35 -26.06 17.62 -21.44
N HIS A 36 -26.16 18.70 -22.21
CA HIS A 36 -25.19 19.80 -22.16
C HIS A 36 -25.32 20.64 -20.90
N ALA A 37 -26.54 20.88 -20.41
CA ALA A 37 -26.76 21.58 -19.14
C ALA A 37 -26.22 20.76 -17.94
N GLN A 38 -26.43 19.43 -17.95
CA GLN A 38 -25.93 18.56 -16.90
C GLN A 38 -24.39 18.39 -16.94
N ALA A 39 -23.77 18.48 -18.11
CA ALA A 39 -22.31 18.50 -18.24
C ALA A 39 -21.70 19.83 -17.75
N ALA A 40 -22.41 20.95 -17.87
CA ALA A 40 -21.96 22.26 -17.41
C ALA A 40 -22.02 22.44 -15.87
N GLU A 41 -22.74 21.57 -15.16
CA GLU A 41 -22.88 21.62 -13.70
C GLU A 41 -21.86 20.73 -12.94
N ARG A 42 -21.10 19.88 -13.65
CA ARG A 42 -20.12 18.99 -12.99
C ARG A 42 -18.91 19.78 -12.50
N PRO A 43 -18.53 19.65 -11.23
CA PRO A 43 -17.37 20.36 -10.71
C PRO A 43 -16.05 19.85 -11.26
N ASP A 44 -15.08 20.73 -11.37
CA ASP A 44 -13.69 20.34 -11.33
C ASP A 44 -13.36 19.75 -9.96
N VAL A 45 -12.40 18.82 -9.91
CA VAL A 45 -11.97 18.20 -8.65
C VAL A 45 -10.46 18.35 -8.49
N VAL A 46 -10.03 18.95 -7.40
CA VAL A 46 -8.63 19.09 -7.02
C VAL A 46 -8.40 18.36 -5.71
N PHE A 47 -7.64 17.28 -5.75
CA PHE A 47 -7.25 16.48 -4.60
C PHE A 47 -5.79 16.74 -4.24
N ILE A 48 -5.55 17.48 -3.16
CA ILE A 48 -4.21 17.82 -2.64
C ILE A 48 -3.91 16.86 -1.50
N LEU A 49 -3.03 15.89 -1.75
CA LEU A 49 -2.67 14.83 -0.81
C LEU A 49 -1.23 15.01 -0.34
N LEU A 50 -1.04 15.21 0.95
CA LEU A 50 0.26 15.25 1.60
C LEU A 50 0.66 13.87 2.12
N ASP A 51 1.92 13.74 2.51
CA ASP A 51 2.55 12.53 2.99
C ASP A 51 3.05 12.76 4.43
N ASP A 52 2.48 12.02 5.40
CA ASP A 52 2.85 12.09 6.81
C ASP A 52 2.53 13.42 7.53
N LEU A 53 1.48 14.14 7.13
CA LEU A 53 1.08 15.36 7.84
C LEU A 53 0.14 15.02 9.00
N ARG A 54 0.53 15.40 10.19
CA ARG A 54 -0.25 15.25 11.42
C ARG A 54 -1.46 16.20 11.44
N TYR A 55 -2.56 15.75 12.04
CA TYR A 55 -3.82 16.49 12.08
C TYR A 55 -3.75 17.87 12.72
N ASP A 56 -2.83 18.08 13.67
CA ASP A 56 -2.68 19.32 14.46
C ASP A 56 -1.53 20.23 13.98
N ALA A 57 -0.94 19.95 12.82
CA ALA A 57 0.23 20.68 12.30
C ALA A 57 -0.13 21.90 11.44
N LEU A 58 -1.29 22.56 11.68
CA LEU A 58 -1.77 23.71 10.90
C LEU A 58 -1.97 24.94 11.79
N SER A 59 -1.75 26.15 11.26
CA SER A 59 -1.81 27.38 12.04
C SER A 59 -3.19 27.70 12.60
N PHE A 60 -4.28 27.42 11.87
CA PHE A 60 -5.64 27.64 12.38
C PHE A 60 -6.04 26.72 13.54
N LEU A 61 -5.20 25.76 13.91
CA LEU A 61 -5.36 24.88 15.08
C LEU A 61 -4.50 25.35 16.26
N ASP A 62 -4.16 26.63 16.32
CA ASP A 62 -3.36 27.24 17.37
C ASP A 62 -1.94 26.63 17.53
N HIS A 63 -1.38 26.10 16.43
CA HIS A 63 -0.02 25.61 16.45
C HIS A 63 0.96 26.71 16.88
N PRO A 64 1.86 26.48 17.86
CA PRO A 64 2.56 27.57 18.55
C PRO A 64 3.52 28.42 17.68
N TYR A 65 3.83 27.97 16.43
CA TYR A 65 4.74 28.70 15.54
C TYR A 65 4.63 28.38 14.06
N VAL A 66 3.80 27.42 13.66
CA VAL A 66 3.56 27.12 12.24
C VAL A 66 2.68 28.23 11.65
N GLU A 67 3.00 28.64 10.45
CA GLU A 67 2.22 29.57 9.65
C GLU A 67 1.86 28.90 8.32
N THR A 68 0.56 28.72 8.07
CA THR A 68 -0.01 28.15 6.85
C THR A 68 -1.12 29.02 6.28
N PRO A 69 -0.80 30.32 5.95
CA PRO A 69 -1.82 31.32 5.63
C PRO A 69 -2.69 30.99 4.41
N HIS A 70 -2.22 30.17 3.47
CA HIS A 70 -2.99 29.79 2.29
C HIS A 70 -3.92 28.60 2.59
N ILE A 71 -3.49 27.65 3.42
CA ILE A 71 -4.33 26.56 3.90
C ILE A 71 -5.38 27.10 4.86
N ASP A 72 -5.04 28.09 5.71
CA ASP A 72 -5.98 28.77 6.58
C ASP A 72 -7.12 29.44 5.76
N LYS A 73 -6.78 30.08 4.63
CA LYS A 73 -7.78 30.63 3.70
C LYS A 73 -8.65 29.56 3.05
N LEU A 74 -8.12 28.39 2.76
CA LEU A 74 -8.96 27.28 2.31
C LEU A 74 -9.96 26.89 3.39
N ARG A 75 -9.52 26.79 4.65
CA ARG A 75 -10.38 26.52 5.81
C ARG A 75 -11.48 27.59 5.96
N GLU A 76 -11.15 28.86 5.74
CA GLU A 76 -12.10 29.99 5.80
C GLU A 76 -13.16 29.91 4.67
N GLN A 77 -12.83 29.31 3.52
CA GLN A 77 -13.69 29.21 2.34
C GLN A 77 -14.47 27.89 2.25
N GLY A 78 -14.23 26.95 3.15
CA GLY A 78 -14.87 25.63 3.16
C GLY A 78 -15.08 25.09 4.56
N ALA A 79 -15.14 23.76 4.67
CA ALA A 79 -15.36 23.05 5.91
C ALA A 79 -14.07 22.39 6.43
N TRP A 80 -13.85 22.48 7.73
CA TRP A 80 -12.88 21.68 8.47
C TRP A 80 -13.53 20.40 8.99
N MET A 81 -12.97 19.26 8.64
CA MET A 81 -13.35 17.95 9.19
C MET A 81 -12.58 17.72 10.47
N GLU A 82 -13.17 18.01 11.61
CA GLU A 82 -12.48 17.93 12.92
C GLU A 82 -12.03 16.50 13.23
N ASN A 83 -12.82 15.51 12.83
CA ASN A 83 -12.59 14.10 13.13
C ASN A 83 -12.41 13.29 11.82
N ALA A 84 -11.31 13.54 11.11
CA ALA A 84 -10.93 12.80 9.91
C ALA A 84 -9.85 11.75 10.20
N PHE A 85 -10.05 10.53 9.70
CA PHE A 85 -9.21 9.38 10.01
C PHE A 85 -8.80 8.60 8.76
N VAL A 86 -7.76 7.77 8.90
CA VAL A 86 -7.40 6.76 7.90
C VAL A 86 -7.75 5.37 8.41
N THR A 87 -8.09 4.47 7.49
CA THR A 87 -8.40 3.07 7.80
C THR A 87 -7.15 2.22 8.01
N THR A 88 -6.02 2.67 7.47
CA THR A 88 -4.70 2.02 7.62
C THR A 88 -3.64 3.11 7.59
N SER A 89 -2.91 3.28 8.68
CA SER A 89 -1.97 4.41 8.84
C SER A 89 -0.61 4.11 8.23
N ILE A 90 -0.58 3.94 6.91
CA ILE A 90 0.63 3.78 6.11
C ILE A 90 0.34 4.15 4.64
N CYS A 91 1.32 4.74 3.96
CA CYS A 91 1.15 5.41 2.66
C CYS A 91 0.40 4.58 1.60
N CYS A 92 0.91 3.40 1.20
CA CYS A 92 0.31 2.63 0.09
C CYS A 92 -1.14 2.24 0.35
N PRO A 93 -1.51 1.59 1.47
CA PRO A 93 -2.89 1.24 1.77
C PRO A 93 -3.82 2.44 1.84
N SER A 94 -3.41 3.50 2.55
CA SER A 94 -4.24 4.70 2.68
C SER A 94 -4.51 5.37 1.34
N ARG A 95 -3.50 5.49 0.47
CA ARG A 95 -3.66 6.06 -0.88
C ARG A 95 -4.59 5.22 -1.75
N ALA A 96 -4.49 3.89 -1.66
CA ALA A 96 -5.42 2.99 -2.35
C ALA A 96 -6.85 3.16 -1.82
N THR A 97 -7.04 3.30 -0.49
CA THR A 97 -8.34 3.56 0.13
C THR A 97 -8.96 4.86 -0.37
N PHE A 98 -8.21 5.97 -0.42
CA PHE A 98 -8.69 7.24 -1.00
C PHE A 98 -9.19 7.05 -2.43
N LEU A 99 -8.42 6.37 -3.27
CA LEU A 99 -8.76 6.23 -4.68
C LEU A 99 -9.91 5.25 -4.95
N THR A 100 -10.08 4.24 -4.12
CA THR A 100 -11.04 3.15 -4.38
C THR A 100 -12.32 3.25 -3.58
N GLY A 101 -12.33 4.02 -2.49
CA GLY A 101 -13.44 4.01 -1.54
C GLY A 101 -13.65 2.65 -0.86
N THR A 102 -12.57 1.82 -0.77
CA THR A 102 -12.62 0.48 -0.15
C THR A 102 -11.52 0.32 0.89
N TYR A 103 -11.72 -0.59 1.84
CA TYR A 103 -10.73 -0.94 2.86
C TYR A 103 -9.57 -1.76 2.27
N ALA A 104 -8.43 -1.80 2.98
CA ALA A 104 -7.25 -2.54 2.55
C ALA A 104 -7.51 -4.05 2.45
N SER A 105 -8.34 -4.61 3.32
CA SER A 105 -8.85 -5.98 3.24
C SER A 105 -9.56 -6.28 1.91
N ARG A 106 -10.10 -5.28 1.20
CA ARG A 106 -10.76 -5.44 -0.09
C ARG A 106 -9.87 -5.11 -1.27
N HIS A 107 -9.14 -3.98 -1.25
CA HIS A 107 -8.27 -3.63 -2.39
C HIS A 107 -6.92 -4.35 -2.37
N GLY A 108 -6.57 -5.07 -1.31
CA GLY A 108 -5.40 -5.93 -1.21
C GLY A 108 -4.05 -5.20 -1.10
N VAL A 109 -4.02 -3.87 -1.04
CA VAL A 109 -2.81 -3.10 -0.76
C VAL A 109 -2.70 -2.95 0.75
N ILE A 110 -1.92 -3.81 1.40
CA ILE A 110 -1.86 -3.93 2.86
C ILE A 110 -0.58 -3.37 3.49
N ASP A 111 0.43 -3.07 2.67
CA ASP A 111 1.73 -2.59 3.12
C ASP A 111 2.46 -1.74 2.05
N ASN A 112 3.61 -1.16 2.41
CA ASN A 112 4.43 -0.36 1.51
C ASN A 112 5.46 -1.17 0.68
N GLU A 113 5.68 -2.44 1.01
CA GLU A 113 6.81 -3.20 0.49
C GLU A 113 6.39 -4.20 -0.58
N THR A 114 5.22 -4.77 -0.43
CA THR A 114 4.83 -6.01 -1.10
C THR A 114 3.64 -5.84 -2.01
N SER A 115 2.77 -4.88 -1.69
CA SER A 115 1.50 -4.71 -2.38
C SER A 115 1.64 -3.78 -3.57
N GLU A 116 1.18 -4.22 -4.74
CA GLU A 116 0.96 -3.36 -5.89
C GLU A 116 -0.54 -3.21 -6.14
N TYR A 117 -0.99 -1.98 -6.29
CA TYR A 117 -2.39 -1.69 -6.55
C TYR A 117 -2.85 -2.22 -7.90
N ASN A 118 -3.97 -2.96 -7.90
CA ASN A 118 -4.59 -3.51 -9.10
C ASN A 118 -5.93 -2.83 -9.41
N PRO A 119 -6.01 -1.98 -10.44
CA PRO A 119 -7.23 -1.28 -10.82
C PRO A 119 -8.32 -2.18 -11.42
N GLU A 120 -8.01 -3.42 -11.80
CA GLU A 120 -9.01 -4.37 -12.30
C GLU A 120 -9.86 -4.97 -11.18
N ILE A 121 -9.30 -5.04 -9.96
CA ILE A 121 -10.00 -5.58 -8.80
C ILE A 121 -10.85 -4.51 -8.12
N THR A 122 -10.24 -3.36 -7.87
CA THR A 122 -10.92 -2.20 -7.28
C THR A 122 -10.61 -0.97 -8.12
N PRO A 123 -11.44 -0.65 -9.11
CA PRO A 123 -11.23 0.52 -9.97
C PRO A 123 -11.12 1.81 -9.18
N PRO A 124 -10.18 2.71 -9.54
CA PRO A 124 -10.03 3.99 -8.86
C PRO A 124 -11.15 4.97 -9.25
N VAL A 125 -11.39 5.97 -8.42
CA VAL A 125 -12.36 7.03 -8.68
C VAL A 125 -12.11 7.72 -10.02
N SER A 126 -10.84 7.86 -10.43
CA SER A 126 -10.45 8.44 -11.72
C SER A 126 -11.02 7.68 -12.92
N LYS A 127 -11.23 6.35 -12.80
CA LYS A 127 -11.88 5.57 -13.86
C LYS A 127 -13.33 6.03 -14.08
N TYR A 128 -14.10 6.14 -13.02
CA TYR A 128 -15.50 6.55 -13.11
C TYR A 128 -15.66 7.99 -13.59
N LEU A 129 -14.75 8.86 -13.16
CA LEU A 129 -14.70 10.24 -13.63
C LEU A 129 -14.32 10.30 -15.13
N GLN A 130 -13.35 9.53 -15.58
CA GLN A 130 -12.94 9.44 -16.97
C GLN A 130 -14.08 8.93 -17.86
N ASP A 131 -14.77 7.86 -17.41
CA ASP A 131 -15.96 7.33 -18.11
C ASP A 131 -17.09 8.37 -18.19
N ALA A 132 -17.13 9.32 -17.26
CA ALA A 132 -18.09 10.44 -17.25
C ALA A 132 -17.60 11.68 -18.02
N GLY A 133 -16.44 11.61 -18.70
CA GLY A 133 -15.90 12.67 -19.54
C GLY A 133 -14.96 13.65 -18.84
N TYR A 134 -14.55 13.36 -17.61
CA TYR A 134 -13.49 14.13 -16.95
C TYR A 134 -12.13 13.91 -17.61
N ARG A 135 -11.32 14.95 -17.67
CA ARG A 135 -9.90 14.80 -17.92
C ARG A 135 -9.18 14.56 -16.59
N THR A 136 -8.33 13.53 -16.55
CA THR A 136 -7.76 13.05 -15.30
C THR A 136 -6.24 13.19 -15.26
N ALA A 137 -5.69 13.70 -14.16
CA ALA A 137 -4.25 13.84 -13.95
C ALA A 137 -3.81 13.31 -12.60
N MET A 138 -2.66 12.62 -12.60
CA MET A 138 -1.91 12.23 -11.41
C MET A 138 -0.54 12.91 -11.46
N ILE A 139 -0.28 13.81 -10.50
CA ILE A 139 0.95 14.59 -10.41
C ILE A 139 1.56 14.40 -9.03
N GLY A 140 2.70 13.70 -8.94
CA GLY A 140 3.46 13.49 -7.72
C GLY A 140 3.60 12.05 -7.27
N LYS A 141 3.55 11.80 -5.97
CA LYS A 141 3.79 10.49 -5.35
C LYS A 141 2.64 9.54 -5.58
N TRP A 142 2.90 8.45 -6.32
CA TRP A 142 1.98 7.34 -6.47
C TRP A 142 2.08 6.36 -5.30
N HIS A 143 3.22 5.71 -5.17
CA HIS A 143 3.63 4.81 -4.08
C HIS A 143 2.68 3.64 -3.76
N MET A 144 1.77 3.27 -4.65
CA MET A 144 1.00 2.02 -4.55
C MET A 144 1.66 0.97 -5.44
N GLY A 145 2.79 0.41 -4.94
CA GLY A 145 3.84 -0.29 -5.67
C GLY A 145 5.07 0.60 -5.85
N PHE A 146 6.26 -0.01 -5.97
CA PHE A 146 7.53 0.74 -6.01
C PHE A 146 7.68 1.61 -7.28
N SER A 147 7.18 1.13 -8.42
CA SER A 147 7.35 1.81 -9.70
C SER A 147 6.40 2.98 -9.86
N GLY A 148 6.97 4.14 -10.21
CA GLY A 148 6.22 5.35 -10.57
C GLY A 148 5.70 5.37 -12.01
N ARG A 149 5.71 4.24 -12.72
CA ARG A 149 5.17 4.13 -14.10
C ARG A 149 3.71 4.55 -14.17
N ALA A 150 3.29 5.08 -15.32
CA ALA A 150 1.91 5.46 -15.57
C ALA A 150 0.93 4.30 -15.32
N ARG A 151 -0.22 4.63 -14.77
CA ARG A 151 -1.31 3.70 -14.49
C ARG A 151 -2.51 4.02 -15.37
N PRO A 152 -3.35 3.02 -15.70
CA PRO A 152 -4.59 3.27 -16.43
C PRO A 152 -5.49 4.25 -15.65
N HIS A 153 -6.40 4.87 -16.37
CA HIS A 153 -7.40 5.82 -15.85
C HIS A 153 -6.84 7.16 -15.38
N PHE A 154 -5.67 7.56 -15.94
CA PHE A 154 -5.16 8.91 -15.89
C PHE A 154 -4.68 9.33 -17.29
N ASP A 155 -5.20 10.45 -17.80
CA ASP A 155 -4.83 11.01 -19.12
C ASP A 155 -3.46 11.66 -19.07
N GLU A 156 -3.12 12.27 -17.93
CA GLU A 156 -1.81 12.85 -17.68
C GLU A 156 -1.18 12.26 -16.42
N TRP A 157 0.10 11.93 -16.54
CA TRP A 157 0.85 11.29 -15.49
C TRP A 157 2.22 11.90 -15.31
N LEU A 158 2.54 12.29 -14.10
CA LEU A 158 3.87 12.69 -13.67
C LEU A 158 4.15 12.11 -12.29
N SER A 159 5.00 11.11 -12.17
CA SER A 159 5.33 10.49 -10.90
C SER A 159 6.80 10.11 -10.81
N PHE A 160 7.21 9.46 -9.73
CA PHE A 160 8.57 9.00 -9.47
C PHE A 160 8.55 7.65 -8.76
N ASP A 161 9.67 6.92 -8.79
CA ASP A 161 9.79 5.64 -8.11
C ASP A 161 9.85 5.81 -6.59
N GLY A 162 9.14 4.93 -5.86
CA GLY A 162 9.16 4.83 -4.41
C GLY A 162 8.77 6.13 -3.71
N GLN A 163 9.60 6.56 -2.76
CA GLN A 163 9.37 7.76 -1.94
C GLN A 163 9.80 9.08 -2.61
N GLY A 164 10.50 9.03 -3.76
CA GLY A 164 11.02 10.22 -4.41
C GLY A 164 12.10 10.97 -3.61
N LYS A 165 12.48 12.13 -4.11
CA LYS A 165 13.50 13.02 -3.52
C LYS A 165 12.94 14.43 -3.40
N TYR A 166 13.44 15.24 -2.47
CA TYR A 166 13.07 16.66 -2.34
C TYR A 166 13.75 17.58 -3.37
N TYR A 167 14.94 17.19 -3.81
CA TYR A 167 15.73 17.98 -4.77
C TYR A 167 16.11 17.15 -5.98
N ASP A 168 16.07 17.76 -7.13
CA ASP A 168 16.47 17.22 -8.42
C ASP A 168 15.88 15.82 -8.67
N PRO A 169 14.53 15.69 -8.59
CA PRO A 169 13.85 14.41 -8.78
C PRO A 169 13.96 13.91 -10.22
N GLU A 170 13.91 12.59 -10.39
CA GLU A 170 13.65 11.96 -11.68
C GLU A 170 12.17 11.63 -11.79
N PHE A 171 11.51 12.21 -12.77
CA PHE A 171 10.10 11.97 -13.04
C PHE A 171 9.88 10.98 -14.17
N ILE A 172 8.72 10.33 -14.13
CA ILE A 172 8.21 9.39 -15.11
C ILE A 172 6.91 9.96 -15.65
N TYR A 173 6.85 10.12 -16.98
CA TYR A 173 5.71 10.69 -17.69
C TYR A 173 4.72 9.64 -18.18
N THR A 174 3.60 10.08 -18.75
CA THR A 174 2.53 9.23 -19.28
C THR A 174 3.02 8.21 -20.31
N ASP A 175 3.97 8.59 -21.16
CA ASP A 175 4.58 7.74 -22.18
C ASP A 175 5.69 6.81 -21.66
N GLY A 176 5.94 6.85 -20.35
CA GLY A 176 7.01 6.09 -19.68
C GLY A 176 8.40 6.72 -19.81
N SER A 177 8.54 7.84 -20.48
CA SER A 177 9.80 8.59 -20.52
C SER A 177 10.20 9.08 -19.13
N ARG A 178 11.52 9.23 -18.92
CA ARG A 178 12.10 9.68 -17.66
C ARG A 178 12.92 10.93 -17.85
N GLU A 179 12.75 11.88 -16.95
CA GLU A 179 13.50 13.14 -16.97
C GLU A 179 13.91 13.53 -15.55
N LYS A 180 15.17 13.88 -15.37
CA LYS A 180 15.66 14.48 -14.14
C LYS A 180 15.53 15.99 -14.21
N LEU A 181 14.58 16.54 -13.44
CA LEU A 181 14.35 17.98 -13.35
C LEU A 181 15.18 18.58 -12.22
N LYS A 182 15.77 19.74 -12.48
CA LYS A 182 16.50 20.50 -11.47
C LYS A 182 15.54 21.36 -10.66
N GLY A 183 15.65 21.30 -9.33
CA GLY A 183 14.84 22.15 -8.45
C GLY A 183 14.25 21.43 -7.26
N TYR A 184 13.32 22.10 -6.58
CA TYR A 184 12.63 21.58 -5.41
C TYR A 184 11.34 20.86 -5.81
N THR A 185 11.17 19.63 -5.39
CA THR A 185 10.10 18.73 -5.87
C THR A 185 8.70 19.31 -5.62
N THR A 186 8.45 19.90 -4.45
CA THR A 186 7.13 20.48 -4.14
C THR A 186 6.78 21.60 -5.12
N ASP A 187 7.76 22.47 -5.46
CA ASP A 187 7.54 23.55 -6.42
C ASP A 187 7.29 23.02 -7.83
N ILE A 188 8.10 22.03 -8.28
CA ILE A 188 7.92 21.41 -9.59
C ILE A 188 6.54 20.77 -9.72
N LEU A 189 6.07 20.05 -8.68
CA LEU A 189 4.74 19.42 -8.68
C LEU A 189 3.63 20.46 -8.75
N THR A 190 3.77 21.56 -7.99
CA THR A 190 2.82 22.69 -8.03
C THR A 190 2.80 23.34 -9.42
N ASP A 191 3.97 23.62 -10.02
CA ASP A 191 4.06 24.18 -11.36
C ASP A 191 3.36 23.29 -12.41
N ARG A 192 3.57 21.99 -12.34
CA ARG A 192 2.93 21.01 -13.24
C ARG A 192 1.41 20.92 -13.01
N ALA A 193 0.95 21.02 -11.77
CA ALA A 193 -0.48 21.08 -11.44
C ALA A 193 -1.12 22.36 -12.02
N ILE A 194 -0.45 23.49 -11.90
CA ILE A 194 -0.88 24.78 -12.49
C ILE A 194 -0.91 24.68 -14.01
N ASP A 195 0.14 24.17 -14.66
CA ASP A 195 0.20 23.96 -16.09
C ASP A 195 -0.96 23.05 -16.57
N PHE A 196 -1.27 21.99 -15.81
CA PHE A 196 -2.40 21.12 -16.13
C PHE A 196 -3.70 21.90 -16.09
N VAL A 197 -4.00 22.61 -15.00
CA VAL A 197 -5.23 23.41 -14.85
C VAL A 197 -5.36 24.45 -15.95
N GLN A 198 -4.29 25.20 -16.26
CA GLN A 198 -4.31 26.24 -17.29
C GLN A 198 -4.60 25.75 -18.70
N ARG A 199 -4.25 24.49 -19.01
CA ARG A 199 -4.45 23.89 -20.33
C ARG A 199 -5.81 23.21 -20.53
N GLN A 200 -6.66 23.15 -19.48
CA GLN A 200 -7.95 22.49 -19.63
C GLN A 200 -8.88 23.29 -20.54
N PRO A 201 -9.60 22.62 -21.46
CA PRO A 201 -10.62 23.27 -22.26
C PRO A 201 -11.76 23.81 -21.38
N GLU A 202 -12.36 24.93 -21.80
CA GLU A 202 -13.58 25.42 -21.17
C GLU A 202 -14.72 24.39 -21.29
N GLY A 203 -15.49 24.21 -20.21
CA GLY A 203 -16.62 23.29 -20.17
C GLY A 203 -16.28 21.80 -20.09
N GLN A 204 -15.00 21.43 -20.06
CA GLN A 204 -14.59 20.05 -19.78
C GLN A 204 -14.12 19.93 -18.34
N PRO A 205 -14.83 19.17 -17.48
CA PRO A 205 -14.43 19.01 -16.10
C PRO A 205 -13.14 18.18 -15.99
N PHE A 206 -12.35 18.43 -14.94
CA PHE A 206 -11.12 17.69 -14.68
C PHE A 206 -11.04 17.15 -13.26
N PHE A 207 -10.25 16.10 -13.10
CA PHE A 207 -9.80 15.55 -11.82
C PHE A 207 -8.28 15.66 -11.75
N LEU A 208 -7.78 16.44 -10.83
CA LEU A 208 -6.35 16.59 -10.53
C LEU A 208 -6.03 15.99 -9.18
N MET A 209 -5.24 14.92 -9.15
CA MET A 209 -4.60 14.42 -7.93
C MET A 209 -3.19 15.02 -7.84
N LEU A 210 -3.02 16.06 -7.02
CA LEU A 210 -1.73 16.63 -6.65
C LEU A 210 -1.23 15.98 -5.38
N SER A 211 -0.30 15.04 -5.53
CA SER A 211 0.17 14.17 -4.47
C SER A 211 1.62 14.49 -4.10
N HIS A 212 1.80 15.27 -3.03
CA HIS A 212 3.11 15.69 -2.60
C HIS A 212 3.91 14.57 -1.91
N LYS A 213 5.26 14.61 -2.07
CA LYS A 213 6.18 13.90 -1.19
C LYS A 213 6.26 14.58 0.20
N ALA A 214 6.08 15.88 0.23
CA ALA A 214 6.06 16.63 1.49
C ALA A 214 4.82 16.21 2.32
N VAL A 215 4.99 15.96 3.61
CA VAL A 215 6.13 16.31 4.46
C VAL A 215 6.94 15.08 4.92
N HIS A 216 7.00 14.01 4.13
CA HIS A 216 7.66 12.73 4.46
C HIS A 216 9.18 12.85 4.67
N GLU A 217 9.74 12.02 5.54
CA GLU A 217 11.19 11.92 5.78
C GLU A 217 11.96 11.50 4.48
N PRO A 218 13.23 11.93 4.29
CA PRO A 218 13.99 12.89 5.08
C PRO A 218 13.48 14.31 4.87
N PHE A 219 13.28 15.02 5.96
CA PHE A 219 12.73 16.38 5.94
C PHE A 219 13.76 17.36 5.39
N GLN A 220 13.59 17.79 4.16
CA GLN A 220 14.53 18.70 3.47
C GLN A 220 13.76 19.93 2.97
N PRO A 221 13.69 21.00 3.78
CA PRO A 221 12.94 22.22 3.46
C PRO A 221 13.44 22.92 2.20
N ALA A 222 12.53 23.60 1.49
CA ALA A 222 12.90 24.50 0.41
C ALA A 222 13.91 25.56 0.88
N PRO A 223 14.83 26.03 0.03
CA PRO A 223 15.86 27.02 0.44
C PRO A 223 15.27 28.26 1.09
N ARG A 224 14.13 28.76 0.60
CA ARG A 224 13.42 29.93 1.14
C ARG A 224 12.82 29.71 2.52
N HIS A 225 12.55 28.45 2.90
CA HIS A 225 11.92 28.10 4.19
C HIS A 225 12.89 27.50 5.21
N LYS A 226 14.19 27.35 4.88
CA LYS A 226 15.19 26.78 5.83
C LYS A 226 15.31 27.55 7.15
N ALA A 227 15.04 28.83 7.12
CA ALA A 227 15.07 29.68 8.30
C ALA A 227 13.68 29.96 8.90
N ALA A 228 12.60 29.44 8.30
CA ALA A 228 11.26 29.59 8.84
C ALA A 228 11.19 29.05 10.28
N PHE A 229 10.35 29.68 11.10
CA PHE A 229 10.13 29.33 12.51
C PHE A 229 11.40 29.55 13.41
N GLY A 230 12.47 30.16 12.89
CA GLY A 230 13.67 30.51 13.64
C GLY A 230 14.36 29.31 14.30
N ALA A 231 14.78 29.47 15.55
CA ALA A 231 15.41 28.46 16.38
C ALA A 231 14.40 27.62 17.19
N LYS A 232 13.13 27.57 16.76
CA LYS A 232 12.11 26.78 17.44
C LYS A 232 12.47 25.30 17.46
N THR A 233 12.03 24.64 18.49
CA THR A 233 12.12 23.19 18.67
C THR A 233 10.75 22.69 19.05
N MET A 234 10.56 21.38 19.15
CA MET A 234 9.34 20.80 19.71
C MET A 234 9.25 21.19 21.19
N ASP A 235 8.42 22.19 21.51
CA ASP A 235 8.17 22.69 22.85
C ASP A 235 6.72 23.21 22.92
N PRO A 236 5.87 22.73 23.84
CA PRO A 236 6.18 21.72 24.86
C PRO A 236 6.43 20.32 24.28
N GLU A 237 7.13 19.48 25.05
CA GLU A 237 7.24 18.06 24.74
C GLU A 237 5.86 17.41 24.84
N PRO A 238 5.51 16.45 23.93
CA PRO A 238 4.25 15.72 24.01
C PRO A 238 4.06 15.07 25.37
N VAL A 239 2.87 15.13 25.92
CA VAL A 239 2.54 14.50 27.22
C VAL A 239 2.88 13.01 27.19
N SER A 240 2.55 12.33 26.09
CA SER A 240 2.80 10.90 25.88
C SER A 240 4.29 10.55 25.63
N TRP A 241 5.19 11.54 25.58
CA TRP A 241 6.64 11.29 25.56
C TRP A 241 7.12 10.46 26.76
N ASN A 242 6.50 10.66 27.91
CA ASN A 242 6.83 9.96 29.15
C ASN A 242 6.05 8.65 29.35
N ASP A 243 5.42 8.11 28.31
CA ASP A 243 4.72 6.84 28.39
C ASP A 243 5.65 5.73 28.90
N THR A 244 5.25 5.08 29.99
CA THR A 244 5.98 3.98 30.60
C THR A 244 5.59 2.63 30.02
N PHE A 245 4.53 2.59 29.22
CA PHE A 245 3.88 1.39 28.72
C PHE A 245 3.34 0.46 29.81
N GLU A 246 3.13 0.97 31.03
CA GLU A 246 2.52 0.20 32.10
C GLU A 246 1.08 -0.18 31.72
N GLY A 247 0.75 -1.46 31.86
CA GLY A 247 -0.55 -1.99 31.48
C GLY A 247 -0.80 -2.09 29.96
N LYS A 248 0.16 -1.72 29.12
CA LYS A 248 0.09 -1.89 27.65
C LYS A 248 0.69 -3.24 27.22
N PRO A 249 0.38 -3.73 26.00
CA PRO A 249 0.92 -4.98 25.48
C PRO A 249 2.45 -5.05 25.56
N ASP A 250 2.97 -6.22 25.89
CA ASP A 250 4.40 -6.42 26.15
C ASP A 250 5.27 -6.13 24.91
N TRP A 251 4.73 -6.40 23.72
CA TRP A 251 5.42 -6.08 22.48
C TRP A 251 5.76 -4.59 22.35
N GLN A 252 4.92 -3.70 22.88
CA GLN A 252 5.16 -2.26 22.84
C GLN A 252 6.36 -1.84 23.68
N ARG A 253 6.54 -2.43 24.85
CA ARG A 253 7.71 -2.20 25.71
C ARG A 253 9.00 -2.68 25.04
N ARG A 254 8.93 -3.82 24.36
CA ARG A 254 10.09 -4.45 23.70
C ARG A 254 10.51 -3.75 22.41
N GLN A 255 9.58 -3.06 21.75
CA GLN A 255 9.86 -2.32 20.52
C GLN A 255 10.60 -0.97 20.74
N ARG A 256 11.13 -0.69 21.93
CA ARG A 256 11.69 0.61 22.32
C ARG A 256 12.81 1.15 21.45
N THR A 257 13.40 0.35 20.56
CA THR A 257 14.49 0.81 19.70
C THR A 257 14.31 0.36 18.26
N ARG A 258 14.53 1.31 17.34
CA ARG A 258 14.67 1.01 15.90
C ARG A 258 15.85 0.06 15.62
N ASP A 259 16.76 -0.11 16.58
CA ASP A 259 17.99 -0.88 16.43
C ASP A 259 17.89 -2.30 17.03
N VAL A 260 16.93 -2.55 17.91
CA VAL A 260 16.63 -3.90 18.41
C VAL A 260 15.40 -4.40 17.68
N ARG A 261 15.62 -5.13 16.63
CA ARG A 261 14.57 -5.76 15.81
C ARG A 261 14.11 -7.02 16.49
N TRP A 262 13.14 -6.87 17.38
CA TRP A 262 12.50 -7.98 18.03
C TRP A 262 11.60 -8.73 17.06
N ASN A 263 11.77 -10.04 16.98
CA ASN A 263 10.83 -10.92 16.30
C ASN A 263 9.81 -11.44 17.33
N TRP A 264 8.64 -10.84 17.37
CA TRP A 264 7.57 -11.23 18.28
C TRP A 264 7.11 -12.69 18.11
N ARG A 265 7.39 -13.30 16.95
CA ARG A 265 7.09 -14.73 16.69
C ARG A 265 8.06 -15.69 17.39
N THR A 266 9.30 -15.29 17.61
CA THR A 266 10.32 -16.17 18.19
C THR A 266 10.57 -15.96 19.67
N ARG A 267 10.07 -14.88 20.29
CA ARG A 267 10.24 -14.53 21.72
C ARG A 267 11.69 -14.62 22.27
N ASP A 268 12.69 -14.67 21.41
CA ASP A 268 14.06 -15.07 21.72
C ASP A 268 15.00 -13.91 22.10
N VAL A 269 14.51 -12.83 22.68
CA VAL A 269 15.37 -11.78 23.24
C VAL A 269 15.27 -11.82 24.76
N GLU A 270 16.33 -12.24 25.42
CA GLU A 270 16.42 -12.19 26.87
C GLU A 270 16.28 -10.73 27.36
N GLU A 271 15.52 -10.52 28.43
CA GLU A 271 15.17 -9.20 28.98
C GLU A 271 16.39 -8.37 29.38
N GLU A 272 17.53 -9.02 29.69
CA GLU A 272 18.82 -8.41 30.02
C GLU A 272 19.53 -7.75 28.78
N GLN A 273 19.10 -8.05 27.56
CA GLN A 273 19.70 -7.52 26.33
C GLN A 273 18.96 -6.31 25.75
N LEU A 274 17.88 -5.87 26.37
CA LEU A 274 17.16 -4.67 25.96
C LEU A 274 17.95 -3.44 26.45
N PRO A 275 18.50 -2.59 25.58
CA PRO A 275 19.12 -1.35 26.03
C PRO A 275 18.13 -0.54 26.85
N ASP A 276 18.58 -0.03 28.01
CA ASP A 276 17.82 1.00 28.72
C ASP A 276 17.34 2.08 27.79
N ALA A 277 16.07 2.44 27.93
CA ALA A 277 15.29 3.40 27.17
C ALA A 277 16.10 4.23 26.19
N ILE A 278 15.79 4.08 24.91
CA ILE A 278 16.31 4.83 23.80
C ILE A 278 16.87 6.18 24.26
N ALA A 279 18.18 6.28 24.29
CA ALA A 279 18.82 7.56 24.06
C ALA A 279 18.60 7.95 22.59
N LEU A 280 17.32 8.12 22.18
CA LEU A 280 17.05 8.97 21.04
C LEU A 280 17.74 10.27 21.41
N GLU A 281 18.68 10.73 20.60
CA GLU A 281 19.20 12.07 20.80
C GLU A 281 18.01 13.02 20.61
N PRO A 282 17.29 13.42 21.70
CA PRO A 282 15.98 14.08 21.58
C PRO A 282 16.09 15.34 20.76
N TRP A 283 17.24 16.00 20.83
CA TRP A 283 17.50 17.23 20.08
C TRP A 283 17.54 17.04 18.55
N LYS A 284 18.03 15.89 18.06
CA LYS A 284 18.01 15.59 16.61
C LYS A 284 16.59 15.36 16.12
N LYS A 285 15.77 14.71 16.92
CA LYS A 285 14.36 14.47 16.59
C LYS A 285 13.53 15.76 16.65
N LYS A 286 13.75 16.58 17.67
CA LYS A 286 13.09 17.90 17.79
C LYS A 286 13.42 18.80 16.59
N LYS A 287 14.68 18.78 16.11
CA LYS A 287 15.04 19.49 14.88
C LYS A 287 14.34 18.92 13.65
N LYS A 288 14.27 17.59 13.51
CA LYS A 288 13.57 16.94 12.41
C LYS A 288 12.09 17.32 12.35
N TYR A 289 11.42 17.44 13.49
CA TYR A 289 10.05 17.92 13.57
C TYR A 289 9.90 19.30 12.93
N VAL A 290 10.74 20.26 13.31
CA VAL A 290 10.70 21.61 12.73
C VAL A 290 11.03 21.61 11.23
N ASP A 291 11.98 20.75 10.80
CA ASP A 291 12.29 20.64 9.37
C ASP A 291 11.11 20.04 8.57
N GLN A 292 10.28 19.16 9.17
CA GLN A 292 9.03 18.69 8.57
C GLN A 292 8.05 19.86 8.37
N LEU A 293 7.83 20.68 9.39
CA LEU A 293 6.95 21.85 9.31
C LEU A 293 7.46 22.90 8.30
N ARG A 294 8.77 23.04 8.15
CA ARG A 294 9.38 23.85 7.09
C ARG A 294 9.13 23.29 5.68
N CYS A 295 9.00 21.98 5.54
CA CYS A 295 8.58 21.39 4.28
C CYS A 295 7.10 21.70 3.98
N LEU A 296 6.25 21.79 5.00
CA LEU A 296 4.84 22.19 4.87
C LEU A 296 4.70 23.63 4.34
N ALA A 297 5.55 24.55 4.76
CA ALA A 297 5.50 25.93 4.28
C ALA A 297 5.62 26.05 2.74
N ALA A 298 6.38 25.16 2.09
CA ALA A 298 6.45 25.14 0.63
C ALA A 298 5.18 24.56 -0.03
N VAL A 299 4.47 23.68 0.65
CA VAL A 299 3.15 23.20 0.20
C VAL A 299 2.13 24.31 0.33
N ASP A 300 2.14 25.05 1.44
CA ASP A 300 1.25 26.19 1.66
C ASP A 300 1.39 27.26 0.56
N ASP A 301 2.63 27.63 0.19
CA ASP A 301 2.90 28.48 -0.98
C ASP A 301 2.24 27.92 -2.25
N GLY A 302 2.38 26.62 -2.47
CA GLY A 302 1.83 25.91 -3.64
C GLY A 302 0.31 25.93 -3.68
N VAL A 303 -0.33 25.70 -2.55
CA VAL A 303 -1.80 25.77 -2.39
C VAL A 303 -2.30 27.16 -2.78
N GLY A 304 -1.65 28.22 -2.27
CA GLY A 304 -2.03 29.60 -2.60
C GLY A 304 -1.95 29.89 -4.09
N ARG A 305 -0.88 29.46 -4.75
CA ARG A 305 -0.67 29.64 -6.19
C ARG A 305 -1.71 28.87 -7.03
N LEU A 306 -2.01 27.62 -6.66
CA LEU A 306 -2.99 26.80 -7.37
C LEU A 306 -4.41 27.37 -7.26
N VAL A 307 -4.81 27.81 -6.07
CA VAL A 307 -6.13 28.42 -5.84
C VAL A 307 -6.26 29.74 -6.61
N GLU A 308 -5.20 30.54 -6.70
CA GLU A 308 -5.21 31.78 -7.48
C GLU A 308 -5.42 31.50 -8.97
N VAL A 309 -4.76 30.50 -9.53
CA VAL A 309 -4.96 30.11 -10.94
C VAL A 309 -6.41 29.62 -11.18
N LEU A 310 -7.01 28.86 -10.28
CA LEU A 310 -8.41 28.47 -10.37
C LEU A 310 -9.35 29.70 -10.37
N ARG A 311 -9.02 30.71 -9.54
CA ARG A 311 -9.77 31.97 -9.47
C ARG A 311 -9.64 32.80 -10.75
N GLU A 312 -8.41 33.00 -11.24
CA GLU A 312 -8.13 33.74 -12.47
C GLU A 312 -8.82 33.12 -13.70
N ARG A 313 -8.96 31.80 -13.72
CA ARG A 313 -9.68 31.07 -14.78
C ARG A 313 -11.21 31.14 -14.63
N GLY A 314 -11.72 31.60 -13.49
CA GLY A 314 -13.17 31.55 -13.18
C GLY A 314 -13.70 30.16 -12.84
N ASN A 315 -12.83 29.19 -12.56
CA ASN A 315 -13.21 27.80 -12.23
C ASN A 315 -13.42 27.58 -10.72
N LEU A 316 -12.87 28.45 -9.85
CA LEU A 316 -12.84 28.23 -8.39
C LEU A 316 -14.24 27.95 -7.82
N ASP A 317 -15.25 28.69 -8.26
CA ASP A 317 -16.63 28.56 -7.75
C ASP A 317 -17.29 27.22 -8.16
N ASN A 318 -16.75 26.55 -9.18
CA ASN A 318 -17.19 25.21 -9.59
C ASN A 318 -16.08 24.16 -9.41
N THR A 319 -15.27 24.29 -8.38
CA THR A 319 -14.21 23.33 -8.05
C THR A 319 -14.40 22.78 -6.65
N LEU A 320 -14.44 21.45 -6.54
CA LEU A 320 -14.33 20.73 -5.29
C LEU A 320 -12.84 20.55 -4.97
N ILE A 321 -12.35 21.21 -3.92
CA ILE A 321 -10.96 21.07 -3.45
C ILE A 321 -10.98 20.26 -2.16
N VAL A 322 -10.17 19.19 -2.10
CA VAL A 322 -9.92 18.41 -0.88
C VAL A 322 -8.43 18.47 -0.56
N PHE A 323 -8.10 19.04 0.59
CA PHE A 323 -6.76 19.08 1.15
C PHE A 323 -6.68 18.12 2.33
N THR A 324 -5.72 17.16 2.32
CA THR A 324 -5.56 16.17 3.40
C THR A 324 -4.19 15.51 3.38
N SER A 325 -3.98 14.54 4.28
CA SER A 325 -2.79 13.67 4.36
C SER A 325 -3.15 12.21 4.21
N ASP A 326 -2.19 11.40 3.76
CA ASP A 326 -2.37 9.96 3.65
C ASP A 326 -2.32 9.22 5.00
N ASN A 327 -1.68 9.77 6.00
CA ASN A 327 -1.69 9.32 7.40
C ASN A 327 -1.15 10.43 8.32
N GLY A 328 -1.34 10.24 9.62
CA GLY A 328 -0.70 11.03 10.65
C GLY A 328 0.76 10.62 10.90
N TYR A 329 1.35 11.09 11.99
CA TYR A 329 2.76 10.85 12.29
C TYR A 329 3.07 11.03 13.78
N PHE A 330 3.88 10.14 14.38
CA PHE A 330 4.41 10.32 15.73
C PHE A 330 5.66 11.20 15.73
N HIS A 331 5.68 12.18 16.59
CA HIS A 331 6.83 13.02 16.88
C HIS A 331 7.30 12.82 18.31
N LEU A 332 7.63 11.61 18.69
CA LEU A 332 8.07 11.15 20.01
C LEU A 332 6.90 10.83 20.98
N GLU A 333 5.65 11.02 20.61
CA GLU A 333 4.51 10.49 21.38
C GLU A 333 4.69 8.99 21.57
N HIS A 334 4.34 8.49 22.74
CA HIS A 334 4.55 7.10 23.12
C HIS A 334 5.97 6.60 22.82
N ARG A 335 6.97 7.48 22.90
CA ARG A 335 8.36 7.22 22.50
C ARG A 335 8.49 6.67 21.07
N ARG A 336 7.54 6.97 20.20
CA ARG A 336 7.51 6.54 18.80
C ARG A 336 8.00 7.62 17.85
N TRP A 337 8.39 7.15 16.69
CA TRP A 337 8.71 7.98 15.54
C TRP A 337 8.21 7.26 14.31
N ASP A 338 7.58 7.95 13.38
CA ASP A 338 6.93 7.35 12.21
C ASP A 338 5.39 7.18 12.44
N LYS A 339 4.75 6.10 12.03
CA LYS A 339 3.30 5.89 12.00
C LYS A 339 2.95 4.42 12.27
N ARG A 340 1.86 3.90 11.79
CA ARG A 340 1.40 2.50 11.75
C ARG A 340 0.52 2.04 12.91
N LEU A 341 0.56 2.69 14.06
CA LEU A 341 -0.24 2.27 15.19
C LEU A 341 -1.63 2.93 15.16
N ALA A 342 -2.60 2.31 15.83
CA ALA A 342 -3.97 2.81 15.91
C ALA A 342 -4.16 3.94 16.94
N TYR A 343 -3.11 4.71 17.23
CA TYR A 343 -3.17 5.90 18.09
C TYR A 343 -3.55 7.15 17.30
N GLU A 344 -4.17 8.15 17.99
CA GLU A 344 -4.68 9.37 17.32
C GLU A 344 -3.62 10.08 16.47
N GLU A 345 -2.37 10.17 16.93
CA GLU A 345 -1.28 10.83 16.20
C GLU A 345 -0.97 10.17 14.85
N SER A 346 -1.25 8.89 14.72
CA SER A 346 -0.96 8.10 13.53
C SER A 346 -2.17 8.01 12.60
N LEU A 347 -3.36 7.80 13.14
CA LEU A 347 -4.55 7.53 12.33
C LEU A 347 -5.40 8.78 12.01
N ARG A 348 -5.29 9.86 12.80
CA ARG A 348 -6.02 11.11 12.57
C ARG A 348 -5.26 12.00 11.60
N ILE A 349 -5.97 12.56 10.63
CA ILE A 349 -5.40 13.38 9.55
C ILE A 349 -6.08 14.73 9.47
N PRO A 350 -5.42 15.80 9.00
CA PRO A 350 -6.10 17.03 8.66
C PRO A 350 -6.96 16.83 7.39
N MET A 351 -8.15 17.41 7.35
CA MET A 351 -8.97 17.43 6.14
C MET A 351 -9.77 18.71 6.03
N VAL A 352 -9.54 19.45 4.95
CA VAL A 352 -10.32 20.64 4.56
C VAL A 352 -10.99 20.36 3.22
N VAL A 353 -12.30 20.63 3.14
CA VAL A 353 -13.08 20.43 1.93
C VAL A 353 -13.72 21.76 1.52
N VAL A 354 -13.43 22.20 0.29
CA VAL A 354 -13.92 23.47 -0.24
C VAL A 354 -14.71 23.23 -1.51
N TYR A 355 -15.93 23.77 -1.55
CA TYR A 355 -16.70 23.87 -2.81
C TYR A 355 -17.58 25.12 -2.66
N PRO A 356 -17.16 26.28 -3.18
CA PRO A 356 -17.87 27.54 -2.98
C PRO A 356 -19.33 27.47 -3.41
N GLY A 357 -20.23 28.00 -2.57
CA GLY A 357 -21.67 27.96 -2.82
C GLY A 357 -22.36 26.60 -2.63
N LYS A 358 -21.62 25.54 -2.33
CA LYS A 358 -22.12 24.20 -1.99
C LYS A 358 -21.79 23.77 -0.58
N ILE A 359 -20.62 24.16 -0.08
CA ILE A 359 -20.15 23.91 1.28
C ILE A 359 -20.09 25.24 2.00
N GLU A 360 -20.65 25.32 3.20
CA GLU A 360 -20.67 26.54 4.02
C GLU A 360 -19.23 26.96 4.38
N ALA A 361 -18.92 28.22 4.08
CA ALA A 361 -17.61 28.78 4.37
C ALA A 361 -17.39 28.90 5.88
N GLY A 362 -16.25 28.47 6.36
CA GLY A 362 -15.89 28.46 7.78
C GLY A 362 -16.61 27.40 8.61
N ALA A 363 -17.32 26.44 8.01
CA ALA A 363 -17.97 25.35 8.74
C ALA A 363 -16.97 24.43 9.45
N THR A 364 -17.40 23.83 10.55
CA THR A 364 -16.69 22.74 11.22
C THR A 364 -17.62 21.54 11.30
N ILE A 365 -17.18 20.43 10.73
CA ILE A 365 -17.90 19.15 10.74
C ILE A 365 -17.26 18.29 11.83
N THR A 366 -18.06 17.92 12.83
CA THR A 366 -17.62 17.15 14.00
C THR A 366 -17.82 15.65 13.84
N GLU A 367 -18.60 15.23 12.86
CA GLU A 367 -18.84 13.83 12.54
C GLU A 367 -17.54 13.14 12.12
N MET A 368 -17.41 11.89 12.52
CA MET A 368 -16.24 11.08 12.18
C MET A 368 -16.27 10.66 10.71
N VAL A 369 -15.31 11.12 9.93
CA VAL A 369 -15.12 10.74 8.53
C VAL A 369 -13.81 9.96 8.35
N SER A 370 -13.69 9.26 7.24
CA SER A 370 -12.49 8.47 6.95
C SER A 370 -12.08 8.61 5.49
N ASN A 371 -10.82 8.30 5.19
CA ASN A 371 -10.28 8.33 3.83
C ASN A 371 -11.08 7.45 2.84
N VAL A 372 -11.80 6.43 3.32
CA VAL A 372 -12.69 5.59 2.49
C VAL A 372 -13.88 6.37 1.92
N ASP A 373 -14.22 7.54 2.49
CA ASP A 373 -15.35 8.38 2.10
C ASP A 373 -15.03 9.35 0.95
N PHE A 374 -13.75 9.54 0.65
CA PHE A 374 -13.32 10.49 -0.38
C PHE A 374 -13.90 10.15 -1.76
N ALA A 375 -13.65 8.92 -2.25
CA ALA A 375 -14.12 8.53 -3.58
C ALA A 375 -15.67 8.60 -3.72
N PRO A 376 -16.47 8.07 -2.75
CA PRO A 376 -17.93 8.27 -2.74
C PRO A 376 -18.34 9.73 -2.79
N THR A 377 -17.65 10.62 -2.06
CA THR A 377 -17.98 12.06 -2.02
C THR A 377 -17.72 12.73 -3.37
N VAL A 378 -16.57 12.43 -3.99
CA VAL A 378 -16.23 12.95 -5.32
C VAL A 378 -17.27 12.50 -6.35
N LEU A 379 -17.65 11.22 -6.36
CA LEU A 379 -18.66 10.70 -7.28
C LEU A 379 -20.02 11.35 -7.05
N SER A 380 -20.40 11.59 -5.79
CA SER A 380 -21.66 12.23 -5.44
C SER A 380 -21.75 13.64 -6.02
N TYR A 381 -20.73 14.48 -5.82
CA TYR A 381 -20.70 15.83 -6.40
C TYR A 381 -20.59 15.82 -7.93
N ALA A 382 -19.97 14.82 -8.51
CA ALA A 382 -19.91 14.63 -9.96
C ALA A 382 -21.23 14.11 -10.56
N GLY A 383 -22.25 13.78 -9.75
CA GLY A 383 -23.50 13.19 -10.20
C GLY A 383 -23.32 11.79 -10.80
N ILE A 384 -22.34 11.04 -10.32
CA ILE A 384 -22.03 9.67 -10.77
C ILE A 384 -22.51 8.69 -9.70
N PRO A 385 -23.29 7.66 -10.06
CA PRO A 385 -23.73 6.65 -9.10
C PRO A 385 -22.54 5.95 -8.42
N MET A 386 -22.63 5.82 -7.09
CA MET A 386 -21.60 5.12 -6.32
C MET A 386 -21.61 3.62 -6.67
N PRO A 387 -20.46 3.04 -7.06
CA PRO A 387 -20.31 1.61 -7.32
C PRO A 387 -20.56 0.78 -6.05
N GLU A 388 -21.22 -0.37 -6.22
CA GLU A 388 -21.60 -1.26 -5.11
C GLU A 388 -20.40 -1.76 -4.29
N GLN A 389 -19.24 -1.89 -4.93
CA GLN A 389 -18.03 -2.34 -4.25
C GLN A 389 -17.40 -1.30 -3.31
N MET A 390 -17.77 -0.03 -3.41
CA MET A 390 -17.30 1.00 -2.47
C MET A 390 -17.90 0.78 -1.09
N GLN A 391 -17.08 0.95 -0.05
CA GLN A 391 -17.42 0.67 1.34
C GLN A 391 -17.54 1.95 2.18
N GLY A 392 -17.10 3.08 1.63
CA GLY A 392 -17.27 4.40 2.21
C GLY A 392 -18.66 4.99 1.97
N ALA A 393 -18.90 6.17 2.51
CA ALA A 393 -20.13 6.95 2.32
C ALA A 393 -19.79 8.35 1.80
N SER A 394 -20.69 8.95 1.01
CA SER A 394 -20.53 10.36 0.62
C SER A 394 -20.66 11.27 1.82
N MET A 395 -19.72 12.18 2.03
CA MET A 395 -19.77 13.24 3.04
C MET A 395 -20.71 14.38 2.66
N GLN A 396 -21.24 14.41 1.43
CA GLN A 396 -22.11 15.49 0.96
C GLN A 396 -23.29 15.79 1.89
N PRO A 397 -24.04 14.80 2.46
CA PRO A 397 -25.12 15.09 3.40
C PRO A 397 -24.68 15.88 4.64
N LEU A 398 -23.44 15.72 5.10
CA LEU A 398 -22.88 16.47 6.24
C LEU A 398 -22.71 17.95 5.88
N PHE A 399 -22.32 18.25 4.66
CA PHE A 399 -22.15 19.61 4.16
C PHE A 399 -23.50 20.28 3.84
N ASP A 400 -24.49 19.50 3.40
CA ASP A 400 -25.84 19.98 3.08
C ASP A 400 -26.70 20.19 4.33
N GLY A 401 -26.16 19.88 5.53
CA GLY A 401 -26.89 19.97 6.80
C GLY A 401 -28.10 19.04 6.88
N VAL A 402 -28.06 17.94 6.14
CA VAL A 402 -29.12 16.93 6.14
C VAL A 402 -29.00 16.07 7.39
N ASP A 403 -30.04 16.02 8.21
CA ASP A 403 -30.14 15.10 9.35
C ASP A 403 -30.35 13.66 8.83
N ALA A 404 -29.23 13.03 8.47
CA ALA A 404 -29.18 11.65 7.99
C ALA A 404 -28.33 10.80 8.94
N PRO A 405 -28.66 9.50 9.13
CA PRO A 405 -27.81 8.61 9.91
C PRO A 405 -26.39 8.62 9.40
N TRP A 406 -25.44 8.92 10.28
CA TRP A 406 -24.01 8.87 10.01
C TRP A 406 -23.33 7.83 10.91
N ARG A 407 -22.13 7.41 10.55
CA ARG A 407 -21.39 6.43 11.35
C ARG A 407 -21.01 6.97 12.72
N ASP A 408 -21.08 6.10 13.71
CA ASP A 408 -20.60 6.32 15.07
C ASP A 408 -19.30 5.60 15.38
N THR A 409 -18.70 4.95 14.36
CA THR A 409 -17.55 4.06 14.52
C THR A 409 -16.62 4.13 13.30
N ILE A 410 -15.34 4.37 13.56
CA ILE A 410 -14.25 4.19 12.58
C ILE A 410 -13.64 2.82 12.81
N PHE A 411 -13.33 2.11 11.72
CA PHE A 411 -12.59 0.85 11.74
C PHE A 411 -11.18 1.07 11.20
N TYR A 412 -10.21 0.51 11.89
CA TYR A 412 -8.80 0.52 11.54
C TYR A 412 -8.28 -0.90 11.37
N GLU A 413 -7.45 -1.12 10.37
CA GLU A 413 -6.85 -2.41 10.06
C GLU A 413 -5.36 -2.25 9.70
N TYR A 414 -4.55 -3.16 10.20
CA TYR A 414 -3.11 -3.18 9.90
C TYR A 414 -2.60 -4.61 9.97
N TRP A 415 -1.75 -5.01 9.03
CA TRP A 415 -1.13 -6.34 9.03
C TRP A 415 0.33 -6.26 9.43
N THR A 416 0.85 -7.39 9.93
CA THR A 416 2.22 -7.52 10.41
C THR A 416 3.24 -6.84 9.50
N ASP A 417 3.96 -5.88 10.05
CA ASP A 417 5.11 -5.21 9.42
C ASP A 417 6.40 -5.62 10.15
N LEU A 418 7.05 -6.64 9.63
CA LEU A 418 8.26 -7.18 10.24
C LEU A 418 9.46 -6.24 10.10
N VAL A 419 9.44 -5.33 9.11
CA VAL A 419 10.49 -4.32 8.95
C VAL A 419 10.52 -3.38 10.14
N HIS A 420 9.34 -3.07 10.68
CA HIS A 420 9.16 -2.13 11.78
C HIS A 420 8.77 -2.82 13.09
N ALA A 421 8.69 -4.17 13.09
CA ALA A 421 8.28 -4.98 14.22
C ALA A 421 6.90 -4.57 14.78
N ILE A 422 5.94 -4.35 13.88
CA ILE A 422 4.54 -4.04 14.21
C ILE A 422 3.71 -5.30 13.99
N PRO A 423 2.93 -5.76 14.98
CA PRO A 423 2.02 -6.89 14.81
C PRO A 423 0.78 -6.52 13.98
N THR A 424 0.07 -7.53 13.48
CA THR A 424 -1.29 -7.37 12.97
C THR A 424 -2.16 -6.78 14.07
N MET A 425 -2.95 -5.77 13.72
CA MET A 425 -3.92 -5.17 14.62
C MET A 425 -5.20 -4.78 13.89
N LYS A 426 -6.29 -4.81 14.60
CA LYS A 426 -7.56 -4.20 14.18
C LYS A 426 -8.07 -3.32 15.32
N ALA A 427 -8.74 -2.24 14.98
CA ALA A 427 -9.28 -1.34 15.99
C ALA A 427 -10.62 -0.74 15.58
N VAL A 428 -11.42 -0.40 16.58
CA VAL A 428 -12.58 0.49 16.43
C VAL A 428 -12.44 1.71 17.32
N ARG A 429 -12.83 2.84 16.77
CA ARG A 429 -12.85 4.12 17.45
C ARG A 429 -14.27 4.70 17.35
N THR A 430 -14.89 4.95 18.50
CA THR A 430 -16.12 5.75 18.64
C THR A 430 -15.74 7.15 19.07
N GLU A 431 -16.70 8.06 19.22
CA GLU A 431 -16.44 9.42 19.71
C GLU A 431 -15.64 9.43 21.04
N ARG A 432 -15.90 8.47 21.93
CA ARG A 432 -15.29 8.42 23.26
C ARG A 432 -14.30 7.29 23.45
N PHE A 433 -14.56 6.10 22.94
CA PHE A 433 -13.75 4.92 23.25
C PHE A 433 -13.01 4.40 22.03
N LYS A 434 -11.82 3.85 22.25
CA LYS A 434 -11.04 3.12 21.27
C LYS A 434 -10.64 1.75 21.83
N LEU A 435 -10.88 0.71 21.01
CA LEU A 435 -10.40 -0.65 21.29
C LEU A 435 -9.42 -1.06 20.19
N ILE A 436 -8.26 -1.60 20.58
CA ILE A 436 -7.24 -2.16 19.68
C ILE A 436 -7.02 -3.62 20.07
N GLU A 437 -7.21 -4.53 19.12
CA GLU A 437 -6.94 -5.97 19.27
C GLU A 437 -5.72 -6.41 18.45
N TYR A 438 -4.99 -7.38 18.98
CA TYR A 438 -3.80 -7.99 18.37
C TYR A 438 -4.02 -9.49 18.12
N PRO A 439 -4.74 -9.88 17.05
CA PRO A 439 -5.26 -11.25 16.89
C PRO A 439 -4.19 -12.33 16.70
N GLU A 440 -2.93 -11.97 16.44
CA GLU A 440 -1.82 -12.91 16.33
C GLU A 440 -0.95 -12.99 17.59
N LEU A 441 -1.28 -12.22 18.63
CA LEU A 441 -0.53 -12.20 19.89
C LEU A 441 -1.32 -12.85 21.02
N ASP A 442 -0.62 -13.59 21.87
CA ASP A 442 -1.10 -14.00 23.18
C ASP A 442 -0.69 -12.89 24.18
N ASP A 443 -1.32 -11.72 24.06
CA ASP A 443 -1.03 -10.51 24.81
C ASP A 443 -2.34 -9.75 25.09
N ILE A 444 -2.28 -8.68 25.88
CA ILE A 444 -3.46 -7.89 26.22
C ILE A 444 -3.85 -6.95 25.07
N ASP A 445 -5.15 -6.73 24.91
CA ASP A 445 -5.69 -5.69 24.05
C ASP A 445 -5.58 -4.32 24.71
N GLU A 446 -5.93 -3.26 23.99
CA GLU A 446 -5.91 -1.90 24.52
C GLU A 446 -7.29 -1.25 24.41
N LEU A 447 -7.77 -0.69 25.54
CA LEU A 447 -8.99 0.10 25.61
C LEU A 447 -8.68 1.49 26.17
N TYR A 448 -9.11 2.54 25.48
CA TYR A 448 -8.90 3.94 25.89
C TYR A 448 -10.22 4.70 25.98
N ASP A 449 -10.35 5.58 27.00
CA ASP A 449 -11.40 6.57 27.14
C ASP A 449 -10.84 7.94 26.67
N LEU A 450 -11.05 8.27 25.39
CA LEU A 450 -10.46 9.44 24.74
C LEU A 450 -10.97 10.78 25.30
N GLU A 451 -12.13 10.79 25.97
CA GLU A 451 -12.65 11.97 26.65
C GLU A 451 -11.84 12.30 27.91
N ARG A 452 -11.38 11.27 28.64
CA ARG A 452 -10.64 11.40 29.91
C ARG A 452 -9.13 11.30 29.70
N ASP A 453 -8.72 10.58 28.69
CA ASP A 453 -7.33 10.29 28.36
C ASP A 453 -7.11 10.46 26.84
N PRO A 454 -7.13 11.71 26.31
CA PRO A 454 -6.97 11.99 24.89
C PRO A 454 -5.57 11.62 24.35
N HIS A 455 -4.63 11.34 25.24
CA HIS A 455 -3.26 10.93 24.92
C HIS A 455 -3.02 9.42 25.06
N GLU A 456 -4.06 8.63 25.28
CA GLU A 456 -4.01 7.15 25.30
C GLU A 456 -2.90 6.58 26.21
N MET A 457 -2.73 7.17 27.39
CA MET A 457 -1.69 6.81 28.36
C MET A 457 -2.06 5.60 29.21
N LYS A 458 -3.34 5.46 29.57
CA LYS A 458 -3.84 4.44 30.49
C LYS A 458 -4.69 3.41 29.76
N ASN A 459 -4.15 2.19 29.60
CA ASN A 459 -4.94 1.07 29.09
C ASN A 459 -5.98 0.59 30.13
N LEU A 460 -7.24 0.55 29.73
CA LEU A 460 -8.39 0.16 30.55
C LEU A 460 -8.90 -1.25 30.25
N ALA A 461 -8.27 -1.99 29.33
CA ALA A 461 -8.77 -3.30 28.87
C ALA A 461 -8.89 -4.34 30.00
N GLN A 462 -8.06 -4.23 31.05
CA GLN A 462 -8.09 -5.12 32.20
C GLN A 462 -8.78 -4.51 33.42
N ASP A 463 -9.32 -3.29 33.34
CA ASP A 463 -10.01 -2.63 34.44
C ASP A 463 -11.45 -3.18 34.56
N PRO A 464 -11.82 -3.82 35.71
CA PRO A 464 -13.16 -4.39 35.85
C PRO A 464 -14.31 -3.38 35.73
N GLU A 465 -14.06 -2.09 36.01
CA GLU A 465 -15.08 -1.04 35.87
C GLU A 465 -15.44 -0.82 34.41
N TYR A 466 -14.54 -1.12 33.46
CA TYR A 466 -14.73 -0.99 32.03
C TYR A 466 -15.11 -2.30 31.32
N ALA A 467 -15.34 -3.41 32.03
CA ALA A 467 -15.67 -4.70 31.41
C ALA A 467 -16.90 -4.64 30.50
N GLY A 468 -17.91 -3.85 30.84
CA GLY A 468 -19.09 -3.63 29.99
C GLY A 468 -18.77 -2.84 28.73
N VAL A 469 -17.87 -1.86 28.80
CA VAL A 469 -17.39 -1.08 27.64
C VAL A 469 -16.54 -1.97 26.74
N MET A 470 -15.63 -2.76 27.32
CA MET A 470 -14.79 -3.70 26.59
C MET A 470 -15.63 -4.68 25.75
N ALA A 471 -16.66 -5.27 26.37
CA ALA A 471 -17.58 -6.18 25.67
C ALA A 471 -18.35 -5.49 24.52
N ALA A 472 -18.84 -4.26 24.74
CA ALA A 472 -19.57 -3.50 23.72
C ALA A 472 -18.65 -3.09 22.55
N MET A 473 -17.44 -2.66 22.84
CA MET A 473 -16.45 -2.30 21.83
C MET A 473 -15.98 -3.54 21.04
N GLY A 474 -15.80 -4.68 21.69
CA GLY A 474 -15.48 -5.95 21.03
C GLY A 474 -16.57 -6.38 20.05
N GLN A 475 -17.86 -6.26 20.42
CA GLN A 475 -18.98 -6.54 19.49
C GLN A 475 -18.97 -5.59 18.28
N ARG A 476 -18.68 -4.29 18.47
CA ARG A 476 -18.54 -3.33 17.37
C ARG A 476 -17.37 -3.68 16.45
N LEU A 477 -16.25 -4.06 17.03
CA LEU A 477 -15.04 -4.45 16.31
C LEU A 477 -15.29 -5.68 15.43
N GLU A 478 -15.94 -6.70 15.96
CA GLU A 478 -16.26 -7.91 15.20
C GLU A 478 -17.25 -7.60 14.07
N ALA A 479 -18.35 -6.89 14.35
CA ALA A 479 -19.33 -6.51 13.34
C ALA A 479 -18.71 -5.69 12.21
N LYS A 480 -17.77 -4.76 12.51
CA LYS A 480 -17.04 -4.01 11.49
C LYS A 480 -16.08 -4.89 10.71
N SER A 481 -15.32 -5.76 11.38
CA SER A 481 -14.42 -6.72 10.74
C SER A 481 -15.16 -7.58 9.71
N GLU A 482 -16.30 -8.13 10.08
CA GLU A 482 -17.15 -8.91 9.17
C GLU A 482 -17.66 -8.06 8.00
N SER A 483 -18.16 -6.85 8.26
CA SER A 483 -18.76 -5.99 7.24
C SER A 483 -17.77 -5.54 6.16
N VAL A 484 -16.50 -5.37 6.50
CA VAL A 484 -15.45 -5.00 5.55
C VAL A 484 -14.76 -6.21 4.91
N GLY A 485 -15.03 -7.42 5.43
CA GLY A 485 -14.41 -8.66 4.98
C GLY A 485 -12.97 -8.84 5.48
N TRP A 486 -12.67 -8.26 6.67
CA TRP A 486 -11.34 -8.37 7.27
C TRP A 486 -10.97 -9.81 7.63
N LYS A 487 -9.71 -10.18 7.41
CA LYS A 487 -9.14 -11.49 7.78
C LYS A 487 -7.70 -11.31 8.24
N VAL A 488 -7.27 -12.10 9.22
CA VAL A 488 -5.85 -12.13 9.65
C VAL A 488 -4.95 -12.50 8.47
N ASP A 489 -5.35 -13.51 7.70
CA ASP A 489 -4.63 -14.03 6.55
C ASP A 489 -5.02 -13.31 5.24
N VAL A 490 -5.25 -12.01 5.26
CA VAL A 490 -5.29 -11.24 4.00
C VAL A 490 -3.88 -11.17 3.46
N PHE A 491 -3.54 -12.16 2.70
CA PHE A 491 -2.40 -12.08 1.83
C PHE A 491 -2.79 -11.27 0.60
N PRO A 492 -1.86 -10.58 -0.05
CA PRO A 492 -2.12 -9.93 -1.32
C PRO A 492 -2.39 -10.98 -2.41
N HIS A 493 -3.46 -11.75 -2.25
CA HIS A 493 -4.00 -12.65 -3.28
C HIS A 493 -4.38 -11.90 -4.55
N ASN A 494 -4.40 -10.58 -4.46
CA ASN A 494 -4.83 -9.65 -5.49
C ASN A 494 -3.67 -8.97 -6.20
N LEU A 495 -2.43 -9.38 -5.96
CA LEU A 495 -1.38 -9.00 -6.90
C LEU A 495 -1.81 -9.50 -8.27
N PRO A 496 -1.74 -8.65 -9.31
CA PRO A 496 -1.89 -9.16 -10.66
C PRO A 496 -0.87 -10.28 -10.80
N ARG A 497 -1.37 -11.50 -10.77
CA ARG A 497 -0.57 -12.64 -11.18
C ARG A 497 -0.23 -12.31 -12.62
N VAL A 498 0.98 -11.77 -12.87
CA VAL A 498 1.45 -11.56 -14.24
C VAL A 498 1.21 -12.91 -14.92
N LYS A 499 0.38 -12.95 -15.96
CA LYS A 499 0.09 -14.17 -16.70
C LYS A 499 1.39 -14.67 -17.32
N GLY A 500 2.05 -15.60 -16.65
CA GLY A 500 3.19 -16.32 -17.18
C GLY A 500 2.75 -17.72 -17.60
N PRO A 501 3.57 -18.47 -18.31
CA PRO A 501 3.23 -19.83 -18.70
C PRO A 501 3.00 -20.68 -17.45
N GLU A 502 1.82 -21.30 -17.37
CA GLU A 502 1.51 -22.35 -16.39
C GLU A 502 2.24 -23.65 -16.80
N GLY A 503 2.64 -24.45 -15.83
CA GLY A 503 3.21 -25.76 -16.08
C GLY A 503 4.69 -25.88 -15.75
N ILE A 504 5.33 -26.87 -16.30
CA ILE A 504 6.76 -27.14 -16.08
C ILE A 504 7.57 -26.17 -16.93
N LEU A 505 8.38 -25.35 -16.27
CA LEU A 505 9.25 -24.35 -16.91
C LEU A 505 10.62 -24.92 -17.26
N MET A 506 11.09 -25.90 -16.49
CA MET A 506 12.37 -26.56 -16.64
C MET A 506 12.31 -27.96 -16.06
N ASN A 507 12.95 -28.92 -16.70
CA ASN A 507 13.09 -30.28 -16.18
C ASN A 507 14.43 -30.88 -16.61
N LEU A 508 15.42 -30.73 -15.74
CA LEU A 508 16.76 -31.29 -15.95
C LEU A 508 16.78 -32.77 -15.63
N GLN A 509 17.23 -33.58 -16.57
CA GLN A 509 17.35 -35.02 -16.46
C GLN A 509 18.67 -35.53 -17.05
N ALA A 510 19.09 -36.71 -16.60
CA ALA A 510 20.12 -37.47 -17.23
C ALA A 510 19.56 -38.27 -18.43
N LYS A 511 19.85 -37.83 -19.65
CA LYS A 511 19.32 -38.50 -20.88
C LYS A 511 20.47 -38.70 -21.87
N SER A 512 20.55 -39.87 -22.45
CA SER A 512 21.61 -40.24 -23.45
C SER A 512 23.04 -39.92 -22.99
N GLY A 513 23.33 -40.10 -21.69
CA GLY A 513 24.65 -39.83 -21.11
C GLY A 513 25.02 -38.37 -20.88
N GLN A 514 24.06 -37.48 -21.04
CA GLN A 514 24.21 -36.04 -20.84
C GLN A 514 23.11 -35.44 -19.93
N VAL A 515 23.38 -34.28 -19.40
CA VAL A 515 22.38 -33.47 -18.71
C VAL A 515 21.59 -32.73 -19.76
N GLN A 516 20.25 -32.82 -19.74
CA GLN A 516 19.37 -32.14 -20.68
C GLN A 516 18.17 -31.54 -19.94
N ASP A 517 17.72 -30.35 -20.40
CA ASP A 517 16.40 -29.84 -20.08
C ASP A 517 15.39 -30.47 -21.08
N VAL A 518 14.54 -31.34 -20.59
CA VAL A 518 13.58 -32.06 -21.46
C VAL A 518 12.36 -31.24 -21.84
N GLU A 519 12.13 -30.09 -21.21
CA GLU A 519 11.07 -29.15 -21.55
C GLU A 519 11.54 -28.12 -22.59
N ASN A 520 12.82 -27.72 -22.53
CA ASN A 520 13.41 -26.77 -23.46
C ASN A 520 14.83 -27.19 -23.84
N SER A 521 14.98 -27.95 -24.94
CA SER A 521 16.27 -28.45 -25.42
C SER A 521 17.29 -27.34 -25.74
N ASP A 522 16.81 -26.13 -26.02
CA ASP A 522 17.65 -24.99 -26.41
C ASP A 522 18.09 -24.14 -25.20
N ARG A 523 17.64 -24.50 -23.99
CA ARG A 523 18.01 -23.79 -22.77
C ARG A 523 19.52 -23.88 -22.53
N ALA A 524 20.18 -22.76 -22.54
CA ALA A 524 21.59 -22.67 -22.24
C ALA A 524 21.84 -22.87 -20.73
N PHE A 525 22.74 -23.79 -20.36
CA PHE A 525 23.27 -23.96 -19.02
C PHE A 525 24.74 -24.43 -19.07
N THR A 526 25.44 -24.18 -17.98
CA THR A 526 26.86 -24.62 -17.87
C THR A 526 26.90 -25.81 -16.94
N VAL A 527 27.53 -26.87 -17.40
CA VAL A 527 27.81 -28.09 -16.63
C VAL A 527 29.26 -28.06 -16.21
N GLY A 528 29.53 -28.04 -14.90
CA GLY A 528 30.87 -28.28 -14.34
C GLY A 528 31.14 -29.78 -14.22
N GLU A 529 32.10 -30.17 -13.41
CA GLU A 529 32.54 -31.56 -13.26
C GLU A 529 31.46 -32.53 -12.73
N VAL A 530 30.39 -32.74 -13.49
CA VAL A 530 29.34 -33.74 -13.22
C VAL A 530 29.52 -34.90 -14.21
N SER A 531 29.14 -36.11 -13.81
CA SER A 531 29.02 -37.26 -14.70
C SER A 531 27.60 -37.80 -14.74
N VAL A 532 27.25 -38.55 -15.75
CA VAL A 532 25.95 -39.20 -15.87
C VAL A 532 26.15 -40.71 -15.85
N SER A 533 25.56 -41.39 -14.90
CA SER A 533 25.54 -42.87 -14.84
C SER A 533 24.28 -43.38 -14.18
N GLY A 534 23.80 -44.58 -14.60
CA GLY A 534 22.61 -45.22 -14.04
C GLY A 534 21.34 -44.39 -14.17
N GLY A 535 21.24 -43.50 -15.19
CA GLY A 535 20.09 -42.62 -15.38
C GLY A 535 20.02 -41.43 -14.38
N ALA A 536 21.12 -41.12 -13.71
CA ALA A 536 21.23 -40.02 -12.78
C ALA A 536 22.46 -39.16 -13.01
N ILE A 537 22.39 -37.89 -12.64
CA ILE A 537 23.47 -36.90 -12.64
C ILE A 537 24.24 -37.05 -11.34
N GLN A 538 25.56 -37.26 -11.43
CA GLN A 538 26.45 -37.51 -10.30
C GLN A 538 27.16 -36.24 -9.87
N PHE A 539 27.16 -35.95 -8.58
CA PHE A 539 27.86 -34.81 -7.96
C PHE A 539 28.93 -35.31 -6.99
N ASN A 540 30.14 -34.77 -7.09
CA ASN A 540 31.31 -35.22 -6.34
C ASN A 540 31.53 -34.50 -4.98
N GLY A 541 30.70 -33.52 -4.66
CA GLY A 541 30.83 -32.75 -3.41
C GLY A 541 31.97 -31.72 -3.39
N ALA A 542 32.71 -31.55 -4.48
CA ALA A 542 33.81 -30.63 -4.56
C ALA A 542 33.69 -29.55 -5.63
N SER A 543 33.61 -29.95 -6.90
CA SER A 543 33.61 -29.06 -8.06
C SER A 543 32.41 -29.24 -8.97
N SER A 544 31.61 -30.30 -8.73
CA SER A 544 30.40 -30.59 -9.53
C SER A 544 29.33 -29.55 -9.31
N LEU A 545 28.91 -28.90 -10.39
CA LEU A 545 27.77 -27.98 -10.37
C LEU A 545 27.11 -27.89 -11.76
N ILE A 546 25.85 -27.53 -11.76
CA ILE A 546 25.11 -27.08 -12.94
C ILE A 546 24.65 -25.64 -12.67
N LYS A 547 24.95 -24.76 -13.61
CA LYS A 547 24.54 -23.34 -13.52
C LYS A 547 23.60 -23.00 -14.66
N VAL A 548 22.34 -22.73 -14.32
CA VAL A 548 21.31 -22.26 -15.23
C VAL A 548 21.31 -20.73 -15.15
N PRO A 549 21.55 -19.99 -16.25
CA PRO A 549 21.45 -18.54 -16.28
C PRO A 549 20.11 -18.05 -15.77
N PHE A 550 20.07 -16.82 -15.26
CA PHE A 550 18.81 -16.20 -14.85
C PHE A 550 17.84 -16.13 -16.03
N ASP A 551 16.64 -16.62 -15.80
CA ASP A 551 15.52 -16.57 -16.72
C ASP A 551 14.36 -15.87 -15.99
N PRO A 552 13.84 -14.74 -16.53
CA PRO A 552 12.71 -14.05 -15.90
C PRO A 552 11.46 -14.91 -15.70
N GLU A 553 11.27 -15.92 -16.55
CA GLU A 553 10.15 -16.86 -16.41
C GLU A 553 10.31 -17.81 -15.20
N MET A 554 11.55 -18.03 -14.74
CA MET A 554 11.87 -18.82 -13.56
C MET A 554 12.17 -17.95 -12.32
N ASP A 555 11.84 -16.66 -12.35
CA ASP A 555 11.97 -15.78 -11.19
C ASP A 555 10.89 -16.11 -10.17
N PRO A 556 11.22 -16.53 -8.95
CA PRO A 556 10.24 -16.83 -7.91
C PRO A 556 9.57 -15.58 -7.31
N SER A 557 10.00 -14.38 -7.70
CA SER A 557 9.39 -13.15 -7.22
C SER A 557 8.04 -12.87 -7.89
N GLY A 558 6.98 -12.84 -7.07
CA GLY A 558 5.63 -12.49 -7.54
C GLY A 558 4.80 -13.63 -8.11
N TRP A 559 5.27 -14.91 -7.97
CA TRP A 559 4.57 -16.10 -8.47
C TRP A 559 4.74 -17.30 -7.55
N PRO A 560 3.74 -18.17 -7.42
CA PRO A 560 3.98 -19.49 -6.91
C PRO A 560 5.06 -20.18 -7.75
N TYR A 561 6.07 -20.69 -7.09
CA TYR A 561 7.22 -21.30 -7.70
C TYR A 561 7.51 -22.60 -6.97
N LYS A 562 7.40 -23.71 -7.66
CA LYS A 562 7.65 -25.03 -7.09
C LYS A 562 8.89 -25.68 -7.72
N ILE A 563 9.82 -26.07 -6.87
CA ILE A 563 10.96 -26.88 -7.27
C ILE A 563 10.80 -28.30 -6.74
N SER A 564 10.94 -29.30 -7.61
CA SER A 564 10.86 -30.71 -7.29
C SER A 564 12.17 -31.39 -7.65
N ILE A 565 12.76 -32.16 -6.74
CA ILE A 565 14.06 -32.82 -6.94
C ILE A 565 13.97 -34.28 -6.51
N ASP A 566 14.28 -35.22 -7.41
CA ASP A 566 14.47 -36.63 -7.09
C ASP A 566 15.97 -36.89 -6.86
N VAL A 567 16.35 -37.10 -5.60
CA VAL A 567 17.75 -37.05 -5.14
C VAL A 567 18.12 -38.26 -4.29
N ASN A 568 19.37 -38.72 -4.40
CA ASN A 568 20.02 -39.63 -3.46
C ASN A 568 21.26 -38.94 -2.89
N VAL A 569 21.28 -38.69 -1.61
CA VAL A 569 22.26 -37.88 -0.91
C VAL A 569 23.33 -38.79 -0.30
N GLU A 570 24.62 -38.50 -0.53
CA GLU A 570 25.73 -39.20 0.10
C GLU A 570 26.34 -38.46 1.28
N SER A 571 26.22 -37.12 1.28
CA SER A 571 26.67 -36.27 2.38
C SER A 571 25.94 -34.96 2.40
N ASP A 572 25.98 -34.27 3.54
CA ASP A 572 25.43 -32.94 3.72
C ASP A 572 25.93 -31.93 2.69
N GLY A 573 25.05 -31.01 2.30
CA GLY A 573 25.41 -29.97 1.34
C GLY A 573 24.19 -29.31 0.70
N VAL A 574 24.42 -28.33 -0.16
CA VAL A 574 23.38 -27.59 -0.88
C VAL A 574 23.07 -28.28 -2.19
N ILE A 575 21.83 -28.76 -2.33
CA ILE A 575 21.33 -29.43 -3.53
C ILE A 575 21.01 -28.41 -4.62
N ALA A 576 20.28 -27.35 -4.29
CA ALA A 576 19.89 -26.30 -5.23
C ALA A 576 19.77 -24.94 -4.53
N THR A 577 20.18 -23.88 -5.21
CA THR A 577 20.07 -22.51 -4.68
C THR A 577 19.93 -21.50 -5.81
N GLN A 578 19.10 -20.49 -5.56
CA GLN A 578 19.08 -19.25 -6.34
C GLN A 578 19.11 -18.09 -5.33
N SER A 579 20.24 -17.39 -5.23
CA SER A 579 20.44 -16.39 -4.19
C SER A 579 21.25 -15.20 -4.66
N SER A 580 20.86 -14.03 -4.16
CA SER A 580 21.58 -12.75 -4.24
C SER A 580 21.79 -12.19 -2.84
N PRO A 581 22.58 -11.12 -2.64
CA PRO A 581 22.69 -10.51 -1.33
C PRO A 581 21.31 -10.15 -0.78
N GLY A 582 20.87 -10.85 0.27
CA GLY A 582 19.65 -10.57 0.97
C GLY A 582 18.38 -11.25 0.49
N TYR A 583 18.43 -11.98 -0.60
CA TYR A 583 17.27 -12.67 -1.17
C TYR A 583 17.68 -14.02 -1.75
N GLY A 584 16.79 -14.97 -1.66
CA GLY A 584 16.97 -16.26 -2.31
C GLY A 584 16.46 -17.43 -1.50
N TYR A 585 16.66 -18.61 -2.06
CA TYR A 585 16.35 -19.86 -1.39
C TYR A 585 17.48 -20.87 -1.53
N LYS A 586 17.51 -21.86 -0.63
CA LYS A 586 18.34 -23.03 -0.67
C LYS A 586 17.54 -24.27 -0.32
N ILE A 587 17.74 -25.34 -1.08
CA ILE A 587 17.35 -26.71 -0.71
C ILE A 587 18.66 -27.43 -0.36
N PHE A 588 18.73 -28.00 0.83
CA PHE A 588 19.97 -28.52 1.40
C PHE A 588 19.74 -29.78 2.22
N VAL A 589 20.84 -30.45 2.60
CA VAL A 589 20.85 -31.49 3.64
C VAL A 589 21.85 -31.08 4.70
N GLN A 590 21.46 -31.18 5.96
CA GLN A 590 22.28 -30.91 7.13
C GLN A 590 22.02 -31.97 8.20
N ASP A 591 23.09 -32.55 8.77
CA ASP A 591 23.00 -33.66 9.72
C ASP A 591 22.14 -34.82 9.18
N GLY A 592 22.26 -35.06 7.84
CA GLY A 592 21.50 -36.05 7.10
C GLY A 592 20.03 -35.66 6.79
N ARG A 593 19.49 -34.60 7.36
CA ARG A 593 18.09 -34.18 7.19
C ARG A 593 17.94 -33.19 6.05
N PRO A 594 16.93 -33.34 5.20
CA PRO A 594 16.67 -32.35 4.15
C PRO A 594 16.04 -31.10 4.72
N GLY A 595 16.26 -29.96 4.05
CA GLY A 595 15.66 -28.71 4.47
C GLY A 595 15.52 -27.70 3.35
N VAL A 596 14.67 -26.70 3.56
CA VAL A 596 14.55 -25.52 2.73
C VAL A 596 14.76 -24.27 3.58
N ALA A 597 15.55 -23.33 3.08
CA ALA A 597 15.72 -22.03 3.68
C ALA A 597 15.40 -20.93 2.67
N VAL A 598 14.58 -19.97 3.08
CA VAL A 598 14.22 -18.80 2.28
C VAL A 598 14.67 -17.53 3.00
N LEU A 599 15.34 -16.66 2.25
CA LEU A 599 15.82 -15.37 2.74
C LEU A 599 15.14 -14.25 1.95
N THR A 600 14.43 -13.37 2.64
CA THR A 600 13.63 -12.31 2.03
C THR A 600 14.24 -10.91 2.13
N LYS A 601 15.22 -10.68 3.04
CA LYS A 601 16.00 -9.42 3.15
C LYS A 601 17.23 -9.57 4.08
N THR A 602 18.39 -8.95 3.75
CA THR A 602 19.67 -9.14 4.48
C THR A 602 19.79 -8.43 5.83
N TRP A 603 19.07 -7.34 6.03
CA TRP A 603 19.24 -6.48 7.21
C TRP A 603 18.16 -6.71 8.29
N ILE A 604 17.31 -7.67 8.05
CA ILE A 604 16.33 -8.19 9.01
C ILE A 604 16.58 -9.68 9.11
N ALA A 605 16.43 -10.26 10.28
CA ALA A 605 16.41 -11.70 10.46
C ALA A 605 15.14 -12.30 9.82
N SER A 606 15.04 -12.18 8.51
CA SER A 606 13.89 -12.59 7.68
C SER A 606 14.21 -13.93 7.00
N ARG A 607 14.60 -14.90 7.83
CA ARG A 607 14.87 -16.26 7.38
C ARG A 607 13.76 -17.19 7.87
N THR A 608 13.19 -17.96 6.98
CA THR A 608 12.39 -19.14 7.29
C THR A 608 13.18 -20.38 6.91
N THR A 609 13.30 -21.33 7.83
CA THR A 609 13.94 -22.63 7.59
C THR A 609 12.96 -23.71 8.03
N ILE A 610 12.75 -24.69 7.16
CA ILE A 610 12.01 -25.92 7.45
C ILE A 610 13.02 -27.06 7.35
N ASP A 611 13.14 -27.84 8.41
CA ASP A 611 14.01 -29.00 8.48
C ASP A 611 13.16 -30.28 8.45
N GLY A 612 13.56 -31.22 7.62
CA GLY A 612 12.88 -32.51 7.50
C GLY A 612 13.10 -33.39 8.74
N PRO A 613 12.18 -34.34 9.01
CA PRO A 613 12.16 -35.09 10.24
C PRO A 613 13.28 -36.12 10.34
N ASP A 614 13.64 -36.79 9.25
CA ASP A 614 14.55 -37.93 9.22
C ASP A 614 15.70 -37.79 8.23
N SER A 615 16.74 -38.59 8.45
CA SER A 615 17.89 -38.67 7.54
C SER A 615 17.50 -39.35 6.21
N ILE A 616 17.92 -38.71 5.12
CA ILE A 616 17.74 -39.18 3.73
C ILE A 616 19.03 -39.70 3.10
N ILE A 617 20.12 -39.79 3.87
CA ILE A 617 21.41 -40.27 3.37
C ILE A 617 21.26 -41.69 2.82
N GLY A 618 21.75 -41.91 1.60
CA GLY A 618 21.72 -43.21 0.92
C GLY A 618 20.37 -43.65 0.40
N LYS A 619 19.30 -42.84 0.49
CA LYS A 619 17.99 -43.13 0.00
C LYS A 619 17.60 -42.23 -1.16
N TRP A 620 16.91 -42.80 -2.17
CA TRP A 620 16.22 -41.97 -3.15
C TRP A 620 15.02 -41.29 -2.49
N THR A 621 15.00 -39.99 -2.53
CA THR A 621 13.98 -39.16 -1.85
C THR A 621 13.52 -38.06 -2.79
N LYS A 622 12.22 -37.83 -2.87
CA LYS A 622 11.66 -36.71 -3.58
C LYS A 622 11.51 -35.53 -2.64
N LEU A 623 12.23 -34.45 -2.92
CA LEU A 623 12.12 -33.18 -2.20
C LEU A 623 11.34 -32.20 -3.05
N GLU A 624 10.35 -31.52 -2.45
CA GLU A 624 9.59 -30.49 -3.12
C GLU A 624 9.51 -29.25 -2.21
N ALA A 625 9.77 -28.09 -2.76
CA ALA A 625 9.58 -26.82 -2.09
C ALA A 625 8.76 -25.89 -2.96
N GLU A 626 7.64 -25.42 -2.45
CA GLU A 626 6.83 -24.40 -3.06
C GLU A 626 7.05 -23.10 -2.29
N ILE A 627 7.50 -22.07 -3.01
CA ILE A 627 7.65 -20.73 -2.50
C ILE A 627 6.54 -19.92 -3.15
N ASP A 628 5.50 -19.67 -2.39
CA ASP A 628 4.51 -18.67 -2.72
C ASP A 628 4.94 -17.34 -2.13
N TYR A 629 4.35 -16.27 -2.58
CA TYR A 629 4.68 -14.88 -2.26
C TYR A 629 5.06 -14.62 -0.80
N ASN A 630 4.41 -15.27 0.14
CA ASN A 630 4.58 -15.08 1.57
C ASN A 630 4.64 -16.38 2.38
N ARG A 631 4.72 -17.52 1.71
CA ARG A 631 4.72 -18.84 2.34
C ARG A 631 5.75 -19.73 1.67
N VAL A 632 6.38 -20.58 2.44
CA VAL A 632 7.13 -21.72 1.93
C VAL A 632 6.51 -23.00 2.48
N THR A 633 6.25 -23.95 1.59
CA THR A 633 5.79 -25.29 1.96
C THR A 633 6.82 -26.31 1.47
N PHE A 634 7.17 -27.24 2.32
CA PHE A 634 8.17 -28.26 2.03
C PHE A 634 7.59 -29.65 2.19
N TRP A 635 7.86 -30.52 1.20
CA TRP A 635 7.45 -31.92 1.17
C TRP A 635 8.66 -32.83 1.05
N VAL A 636 8.57 -33.99 1.68
CA VAL A 636 9.49 -35.12 1.53
C VAL A 636 8.66 -36.34 1.14
N ASP A 637 8.98 -36.94 0.00
CA ASP A 637 8.27 -38.08 -0.58
C ASP A 637 6.73 -37.90 -0.69
N GLY A 638 6.29 -36.66 -0.95
CA GLY A 638 4.89 -36.27 -1.12
C GLY A 638 4.14 -35.89 0.17
N GLU A 639 4.75 -36.13 1.34
CA GLU A 639 4.19 -35.74 2.63
C GLU A 639 4.65 -34.33 3.00
N VAL A 640 3.72 -33.49 3.47
CA VAL A 640 4.03 -32.14 3.95
C VAL A 640 4.84 -32.23 5.25
N VAL A 641 6.05 -31.74 5.22
CA VAL A 641 6.88 -31.60 6.42
C VAL A 641 6.42 -30.40 7.25
N ASP A 642 6.28 -29.26 6.61
CA ASP A 642 5.79 -28.04 7.23
C ASP A 642 5.40 -27.00 6.17
N SER A 643 4.63 -25.99 6.60
CA SER A 643 4.21 -24.86 5.79
C SER A 643 4.24 -23.59 6.61
N CYS A 644 5.26 -22.76 6.40
CA CYS A 644 5.53 -21.58 7.22
C CYS A 644 5.31 -20.28 6.44
N GLY A 645 4.77 -19.26 7.11
CA GLY A 645 4.73 -17.91 6.59
C GLY A 645 6.14 -17.35 6.38
N LEU A 646 6.36 -16.65 5.27
CA LEU A 646 7.57 -15.87 5.08
C LEU A 646 7.47 -14.54 5.81
N PRO A 647 8.50 -14.10 6.50
CA PRO A 647 8.49 -12.84 7.25
C PRO A 647 8.34 -11.60 6.37
N LEU A 648 8.72 -11.69 5.12
CA LEU A 648 8.48 -10.71 4.08
C LEU A 648 8.16 -11.45 2.79
N PRO A 649 7.38 -10.87 1.88
CA PRO A 649 7.15 -11.45 0.58
C PRO A 649 8.46 -11.70 -0.14
N PHE A 650 8.52 -12.83 -0.80
CA PHE A 650 9.66 -13.22 -1.59
C PHE A 650 9.75 -12.33 -2.84
N LYS A 651 10.50 -11.25 -2.73
CA LYS A 651 10.88 -10.42 -3.87
C LYS A 651 12.31 -10.79 -4.26
N ALA A 652 12.44 -11.80 -5.09
CA ALA A 652 13.75 -12.07 -5.68
C ALA A 652 14.05 -11.01 -6.74
N LYS A 653 14.65 -9.90 -6.37
CA LYS A 653 15.39 -9.08 -7.34
C LYS A 653 16.68 -9.79 -7.75
N THR A 654 16.61 -11.10 -7.92
CA THR A 654 17.77 -11.89 -8.24
C THR A 654 17.89 -12.02 -9.75
N LYS A 655 18.78 -11.25 -10.34
CA LYS A 655 19.37 -11.65 -11.62
C LYS A 655 20.41 -12.77 -11.42
N SER A 656 20.25 -13.57 -10.37
CA SER A 656 21.17 -14.62 -10.01
C SER A 656 20.82 -15.93 -10.73
N PRO A 657 21.81 -16.66 -11.21
CA PRO A 657 21.58 -17.97 -11.79
C PRO A 657 21.07 -18.96 -10.75
N LEU A 658 20.30 -19.94 -11.17
CA LEU A 658 20.06 -21.15 -10.40
C LEU A 658 21.36 -22.00 -10.41
N ILE A 659 21.80 -22.42 -9.23
CA ILE A 659 22.97 -23.28 -9.06
C ILE A 659 22.49 -24.59 -8.43
N ILE A 660 22.88 -25.71 -9.02
CA ILE A 660 22.58 -27.06 -8.55
C ILE A 660 23.89 -27.74 -8.19
N GLY A 661 23.95 -28.38 -7.03
CA GLY A 661 25.11 -29.09 -6.53
C GLY A 661 26.10 -28.26 -5.73
N ALA A 662 25.88 -26.96 -5.57
CA ALA A 662 26.79 -26.08 -4.84
C ALA A 662 26.10 -24.97 -4.08
N GLY A 663 26.72 -24.45 -3.02
CA GLY A 663 26.19 -23.48 -2.11
C GLY A 663 26.00 -22.05 -2.64
N GLY A 664 26.49 -21.74 -3.84
CA GLY A 664 26.44 -20.40 -4.40
C GLY A 664 27.42 -19.41 -3.73
N LYS A 665 27.44 -18.16 -4.22
CA LYS A 665 28.34 -17.11 -3.70
C LYS A 665 27.87 -16.46 -2.40
N HIS A 666 26.60 -16.57 -2.08
CA HIS A 666 25.99 -15.87 -0.96
C HIS A 666 25.49 -16.85 0.09
N LYS A 667 25.89 -16.63 1.33
CA LYS A 667 25.34 -17.37 2.47
C LYS A 667 23.93 -16.89 2.75
N VAL A 668 22.99 -17.81 2.94
CA VAL A 668 21.64 -17.49 3.42
C VAL A 668 21.70 -17.21 4.93
N SER A 669 22.50 -17.96 5.68
CA SER A 669 22.89 -17.67 7.06
C SER A 669 24.08 -18.59 7.45
N ASP A 670 24.68 -18.36 8.63
CA ASP A 670 25.72 -19.25 9.16
C ASP A 670 25.16 -20.60 9.63
N ALA A 671 23.87 -20.69 9.92
CA ALA A 671 23.18 -21.92 10.33
C ALA A 671 22.69 -22.79 9.15
N VAL A 672 22.87 -22.37 7.91
CA VAL A 672 22.51 -23.17 6.72
C VAL A 672 23.79 -23.54 5.97
N PRO A 673 23.97 -24.81 5.59
CA PRO A 673 25.20 -25.25 4.93
C PRO A 673 25.45 -24.45 3.65
N ASN A 674 26.71 -24.23 3.34
CA ASN A 674 27.14 -23.60 2.09
C ASN A 674 28.16 -24.45 1.33
N ASN A 675 28.38 -25.67 1.77
CA ASN A 675 29.20 -26.66 1.13
C ASN A 675 28.51 -27.29 -0.08
N ASN A 676 29.30 -27.87 -0.95
CA ASN A 676 28.81 -28.51 -2.15
C ASN A 676 28.15 -29.86 -1.82
N PHE A 677 27.13 -30.19 -2.59
CA PHE A 677 26.40 -31.43 -2.50
C PHE A 677 27.15 -32.60 -3.09
N LYS A 678 27.18 -33.74 -2.39
CA LYS A 678 27.63 -35.02 -2.91
C LYS A 678 26.45 -36.01 -2.98
N GLY A 679 26.22 -36.59 -4.15
CA GLY A 679 25.11 -37.51 -4.37
C GLY A 679 24.67 -37.54 -5.83
N GLN A 680 23.45 -37.98 -6.04
CA GLN A 680 22.86 -38.23 -7.35
C GLN A 680 21.51 -37.51 -7.49
N ILE A 681 21.21 -36.97 -8.68
CA ILE A 681 19.93 -36.38 -9.03
C ILE A 681 19.41 -37.06 -10.28
N ARG A 682 18.19 -37.66 -10.24
CA ARG A 682 17.49 -38.18 -11.42
C ARG A 682 16.79 -37.08 -12.19
N SER A 683 16.10 -36.20 -11.49
CA SER A 683 15.40 -35.07 -12.08
C SER A 683 15.37 -33.88 -11.16
N LEU A 684 15.41 -32.69 -11.74
CA LEU A 684 15.10 -31.43 -11.07
C LEU A 684 14.14 -30.65 -11.97
N ALA A 685 12.94 -30.45 -11.50
CA ALA A 685 11.92 -29.68 -12.21
C ALA A 685 11.56 -28.39 -11.49
N ILE A 686 11.35 -27.34 -12.27
CA ILE A 686 10.77 -26.07 -11.85
C ILE A 686 9.42 -25.91 -12.53
N GLN A 687 8.41 -25.64 -11.77
CA GLN A 687 7.05 -25.48 -12.27
C GLN A 687 6.35 -24.30 -11.62
N ARG A 688 5.38 -23.76 -12.33
CA ARG A 688 4.37 -22.84 -11.80
C ARG A 688 3.11 -23.64 -11.53
N PRO A 689 2.72 -23.80 -10.25
CA PRO A 689 1.44 -24.41 -9.92
C PRO A 689 0.29 -23.57 -10.51
N LYS A 690 -0.81 -24.24 -10.86
CA LYS A 690 -2.05 -23.52 -11.18
C LYS A 690 -2.45 -22.65 -10.00
N PRO A 691 -2.93 -21.43 -10.24
CA PRO A 691 -3.54 -20.63 -9.18
C PRO A 691 -4.68 -21.42 -8.54
N LEU A 692 -4.68 -21.49 -7.21
CA LEU A 692 -5.82 -22.00 -6.43
C LEU A 692 -7.06 -21.16 -6.66
#